data_e6b7596c2fbfb4789659f8e3182dea07
#
_entry.id   e6b7596c2fbfb4789659f8e3182dea07
#
_cell.length_a   1.000
_cell.length_b   1.000
_cell.length_c   1.000
_cell.angle_alpha   90.00
_cell.angle_beta   90.00
_cell.angle_gamma   90.00
#
_symmetry.space_group_name_H-M   'P 1'
#
loop_
_entity.id
_entity.type
_entity.pdbx_description
1 polymer ?
#
loop_
_entity_poly.entity_id
_entity_poly.type
_entity_poly.pdbx_seq_one_letter_code
_entity_poly.pdbx_strand_id
1 'polypeptide(L)'
;MEIWNPVGKCSGTGYLVADGLVLTALHNVLGCGALEVRRLGRDEEWVAAEVQWPQTAPPDLEREPQADGALIRITGPGWQSPSGAEPVRWGRIDGTVVRDEERLTCVAVGFPRSEVRDGVRDTKEIRGHIETLTGLKSGGLITAYVDQVAVPSKPDEKSRWAGASGAALFARGRLIGVVTTDRRRDYDGDQVTAVSVVSLAARPGFVAAVGELVPEEVTAGEGEERSRTAYDVEVPPGVNNLPELPSPIFVGRAEVMAELERALSAESEQAITQTLHGLGGVGKTTLALHYAHDHAGAYRLVWWIRSDTPELIEAGFAALTVRLRGAEASDLTTTQAAEWAVGWLQTHPGWFLVFDNAEKPEDVHTWTGQLRSSGRHLITSRYKRGWVCEPISLHVLDEEAASGLLSRLVEDADADEARALADELGYLPLALEQSGAFIAQTGITIAEYSAMLHRYPQRATDAAPGGSDPERTVARIWRITLDVLEERDPRAVEILRNAAWYAPTGIPRSLFEPLAEDPVDLAQLLGLLADYNMITLDRAGVGIHRLVQMVARTPSADDPHRDQARVMAARDRAAELLLDELPDDPRLNVAGWPTWSALLPHVEAILDACDPDEDTAEIDLILAHAGEFLEMQGQLSQATDYYIRSLAAAARLFGEDDPSTLSSRSNLALAVWASGDVVRAIPLFERTLEDRVRVSGEDHPGTLALRINLAGAYVAWGDAVRAIPLFERALEDCVRVLGEDHPDTLASWSNLARAYEASGDVVRAIPLAERALEDCVRVLGEDHPGTLISRSNLGGMYVASGDVVRAIQLAERTLEDRVRVLGEDHPDTLASRSNLAHAYEASGNVVRAIPLAEQALAGLLRVLGENHPTTKTVRANLSILRAQQS
;
A
#
# COMPACT_ATOMS: atom_id res chain seq x y z
N MET A 1 -12.82 24.97 2.21
CA MET A 1 -13.90 25.77 1.58
C MET A 1 -13.43 26.25 0.22
N GLU A 2 -14.22 26.08 -0.82
CA GLU A 2 -14.04 26.80 -2.09
C GLU A 2 -14.83 28.09 -2.07
N ILE A 3 -14.24 29.17 -2.59
CA ILE A 3 -14.84 30.51 -2.62
C ILE A 3 -14.99 30.92 -4.09
N TRP A 4 -16.16 31.37 -4.47
CA TRP A 4 -16.46 31.89 -5.78
C TRP A 4 -16.78 33.38 -5.73
N ASN A 5 -16.06 34.16 -6.52
CA ASN A 5 -16.27 35.59 -6.72
C ASN A 5 -16.94 35.82 -8.08
N PRO A 6 -18.25 36.08 -8.16
CA PRO A 6 -18.95 36.19 -9.43
C PRO A 6 -18.59 37.47 -10.22
N VAL A 7 -18.15 38.54 -9.58
CA VAL A 7 -17.76 39.80 -10.20
C VAL A 7 -16.37 39.68 -10.84
N GLY A 8 -15.39 39.19 -10.09
CA GLY A 8 -14.04 38.94 -10.57
C GLY A 8 -13.91 37.69 -11.43
N LYS A 9 -14.93 36.84 -11.52
CA LYS A 9 -14.93 35.50 -12.15
C LYS A 9 -13.71 34.66 -11.75
N CYS A 10 -13.35 34.73 -10.47
CA CYS A 10 -12.24 34.00 -9.90
C CYS A 10 -12.70 33.14 -8.73
N SER A 11 -11.93 32.08 -8.47
CA SER A 11 -12.14 31.19 -7.34
C SER A 11 -10.87 31.10 -6.50
N GLY A 12 -11.04 30.91 -5.22
CA GLY A 12 -9.98 30.77 -4.24
C GLY A 12 -10.29 29.72 -3.19
N THR A 13 -9.37 29.55 -2.28
CA THR A 13 -9.50 28.66 -1.12
C THR A 13 -9.80 29.50 0.13
N GLY A 14 -10.52 28.91 1.09
CA GLY A 14 -10.71 29.50 2.41
C GLY A 14 -10.77 28.41 3.49
N TYR A 15 -10.47 28.78 4.72
CA TYR A 15 -10.48 27.89 5.87
C TYR A 15 -11.47 28.37 6.93
N LEU A 16 -12.32 27.48 7.45
CA LEU A 16 -13.30 27.79 8.49
C LEU A 16 -12.58 27.97 9.82
N VAL A 17 -12.56 29.21 10.35
CA VAL A 17 -11.83 29.55 11.58
C VAL A 17 -12.75 29.68 12.81
N ALA A 18 -14.03 29.90 12.58
CA ALA A 18 -15.09 29.88 13.59
C ALA A 18 -16.42 29.55 12.92
N ASP A 19 -17.49 29.40 13.69
CA ASP A 19 -18.82 29.09 13.16
C ASP A 19 -19.28 30.12 12.11
N GLY A 20 -19.42 29.65 10.88
CA GLY A 20 -19.76 30.45 9.72
C GLY A 20 -18.73 31.54 9.34
N LEU A 21 -17.51 31.51 9.89
CA LEU A 21 -16.46 32.48 9.61
C LEU A 21 -15.29 31.81 8.88
N VAL A 22 -14.98 32.29 7.68
CA VAL A 22 -13.94 31.72 6.80
C VAL A 22 -12.81 32.72 6.60
N LEU A 23 -11.58 32.29 6.83
CA LEU A 23 -10.36 33.05 6.55
C LEU A 23 -9.86 32.74 5.15
N THR A 24 -9.50 33.75 4.35
CA THR A 24 -9.01 33.63 2.98
C THR A 24 -8.04 34.76 2.63
N ALA A 25 -7.45 34.73 1.43
CA ALA A 25 -6.70 35.88 0.93
C ALA A 25 -7.63 36.99 0.43
N LEU A 26 -7.29 38.25 0.72
CA LEU A 26 -8.13 39.42 0.41
C LEU A 26 -8.36 39.58 -1.09
N HIS A 27 -7.37 39.33 -1.92
CA HIS A 27 -7.52 39.47 -3.39
C HIS A 27 -8.55 38.50 -4.00
N ASN A 28 -8.89 37.38 -3.31
CA ASN A 28 -9.96 36.48 -3.74
C ASN A 28 -11.35 37.12 -3.64
N VAL A 29 -11.50 38.10 -2.80
CA VAL A 29 -12.81 38.69 -2.43
C VAL A 29 -12.92 40.17 -2.76
N LEU A 30 -11.86 40.77 -3.31
CA LEU A 30 -11.84 42.19 -3.70
C LEU A 30 -12.91 42.53 -4.76
N GLY A 31 -13.61 43.66 -4.53
CA GLY A 31 -14.59 44.20 -5.47
C GLY A 31 -15.93 43.46 -5.48
N CYS A 32 -16.19 42.56 -4.56
CA CYS A 32 -17.43 41.79 -4.48
C CYS A 32 -18.36 42.32 -3.40
N GLY A 33 -19.65 42.54 -3.76
CA GLY A 33 -20.73 42.73 -2.78
C GLY A 33 -21.41 41.43 -2.34
N ALA A 34 -21.25 40.35 -3.13
CA ALA A 34 -21.83 39.04 -2.82
C ALA A 34 -20.83 37.96 -3.23
N LEU A 35 -20.59 37.02 -2.35
CA LEU A 35 -19.69 35.86 -2.54
C LEU A 35 -20.49 34.58 -2.37
N GLU A 36 -19.99 33.51 -2.95
CA GLU A 36 -20.53 32.18 -2.73
C GLU A 36 -19.41 31.26 -2.21
N VAL A 37 -19.75 30.42 -1.24
CA VAL A 37 -18.85 29.44 -0.66
C VAL A 37 -19.50 28.05 -0.69
N ARG A 38 -18.67 27.01 -0.84
CA ARG A 38 -19.11 25.61 -0.65
C ARG A 38 -18.07 24.81 0.12
N ARG A 39 -18.51 23.73 0.73
CA ARG A 39 -17.61 22.75 1.34
C ARG A 39 -16.94 21.88 0.29
N LEU A 40 -16.00 21.06 0.73
CA LEU A 40 -15.46 19.93 -0.01
C LEU A 40 -16.53 18.84 -0.13
N GLY A 41 -16.92 18.47 -1.37
CA GLY A 41 -17.85 17.37 -1.65
C GLY A 41 -18.54 17.59 -3.01
N ARG A 42 -18.88 16.48 -3.73
CA ARG A 42 -19.51 16.57 -5.06
C ARG A 42 -20.91 17.14 -5.06
N ASP A 43 -21.63 17.05 -3.92
CA ASP A 43 -23.06 17.34 -3.84
C ASP A 43 -23.38 18.57 -2.97
N GLU A 44 -22.38 19.39 -2.59
CA GLU A 44 -22.66 20.56 -1.75
C GLU A 44 -22.99 21.80 -2.59
N GLU A 45 -24.11 22.43 -2.26
CA GLU A 45 -24.60 23.64 -2.91
C GLU A 45 -23.77 24.88 -2.51
N TRP A 46 -23.71 25.86 -3.40
CA TRP A 46 -23.10 27.15 -3.14
C TRP A 46 -23.96 27.94 -2.18
N VAL A 47 -23.36 28.47 -1.12
CA VAL A 47 -24.01 29.22 -0.06
C VAL A 47 -23.50 30.65 -0.06
N ALA A 48 -24.40 31.62 0.07
CA ALA A 48 -24.06 33.05 0.08
C ALA A 48 -23.16 33.41 1.28
N ALA A 49 -22.18 34.30 1.03
CA ALA A 49 -21.28 34.84 2.03
C ALA A 49 -20.96 36.31 1.77
N GLU A 50 -20.55 37.03 2.80
CA GLU A 50 -20.19 38.45 2.75
C GLU A 50 -18.83 38.70 3.41
N VAL A 51 -18.10 39.73 2.93
CA VAL A 51 -16.84 40.16 3.55
C VAL A 51 -17.10 40.81 4.87
N GLN A 52 -16.63 40.22 5.97
CA GLN A 52 -16.75 40.75 7.32
C GLN A 52 -15.56 41.64 7.68
N TRP A 53 -14.36 41.31 7.17
CA TRP A 53 -13.15 42.07 7.43
C TRP A 53 -12.15 41.86 6.26
N PRO A 54 -11.37 42.90 5.81
CA PRO A 54 -11.50 44.30 6.24
C PRO A 54 -12.71 44.97 5.62
N GLN A 55 -13.26 45.95 6.31
CA GLN A 55 -14.41 46.74 5.79
C GLN A 55 -14.01 47.70 4.67
N THR A 56 -12.74 48.09 4.64
CA THR A 56 -12.14 48.86 3.57
C THR A 56 -10.84 48.20 3.14
N ALA A 57 -10.75 47.89 1.85
CA ALA A 57 -9.53 47.31 1.28
C ALA A 57 -8.36 48.33 1.33
N PRO A 58 -7.13 47.90 1.59
CA PRO A 58 -5.95 48.73 1.46
C PRO A 58 -5.79 49.20 0.00
N PRO A 59 -5.28 50.45 -0.22
CA PRO A 59 -5.25 51.07 -1.54
C PRO A 59 -4.37 50.34 -2.55
N ASP A 60 -3.40 49.58 -2.09
CA ASP A 60 -2.43 48.90 -2.94
C ASP A 60 -1.87 47.64 -2.28
N LEU A 61 -2.39 46.44 -2.63
CA LEU A 61 -1.91 45.14 -2.13
C LEU A 61 -0.52 44.79 -2.65
N GLU A 62 -0.04 45.38 -3.75
CA GLU A 62 1.32 45.16 -4.25
C GLU A 62 2.37 45.83 -3.35
N ARG A 63 2.00 46.93 -2.72
CA ARG A 63 2.87 47.67 -1.79
C ARG A 63 2.74 47.14 -0.34
N GLU A 64 1.58 46.59 -0.02
CA GLU A 64 1.29 46.05 1.31
C GLU A 64 0.86 44.56 1.24
N PRO A 65 1.71 43.66 0.76
CA PRO A 65 1.34 42.22 0.61
C PRO A 65 0.97 41.55 1.95
N GLN A 66 1.45 42.06 3.08
CA GLN A 66 1.09 41.61 4.41
C GLN A 66 -0.37 41.95 4.80
N ALA A 67 -1.10 42.70 3.97
CA ALA A 67 -2.51 42.99 4.13
C ALA A 67 -3.43 42.01 3.36
N ASP A 68 -2.90 41.06 2.67
CA ASP A 68 -3.66 40.15 1.81
C ASP A 68 -4.33 39.01 2.59
N GLY A 69 -5.20 39.37 3.53
CA GLY A 69 -6.05 38.45 4.28
C GLY A 69 -7.45 39.02 4.47
N ALA A 70 -8.47 38.17 4.43
CA ALA A 70 -9.86 38.54 4.63
C ALA A 70 -10.63 37.51 5.45
N LEU A 71 -11.63 37.98 6.18
CA LEU A 71 -12.64 37.16 6.83
C LEU A 71 -13.97 37.35 6.10
N ILE A 72 -14.60 36.28 5.73
CA ILE A 72 -15.92 36.23 5.12
C ILE A 72 -16.90 35.52 6.05
N ARG A 73 -18.10 36.03 6.16
CA ARG A 73 -19.20 35.44 6.94
C ARG A 73 -20.20 34.78 6.02
N ILE A 74 -20.51 33.50 6.30
CA ILE A 74 -21.55 32.77 5.57
C ILE A 74 -22.91 33.27 6.04
N THR A 75 -23.73 33.78 5.10
CA THR A 75 -25.03 34.40 5.38
C THR A 75 -26.22 33.60 4.78
N GLY A 76 -25.93 32.60 3.92
CA GLY A 76 -26.97 31.79 3.28
C GLY A 76 -27.77 30.93 4.25
N PRO A 77 -29.08 30.77 4.04
CA PRO A 77 -29.91 29.89 4.86
C PRO A 77 -29.49 28.42 4.69
N GLY A 78 -29.52 27.67 5.77
CA GLY A 78 -29.20 26.23 5.76
C GLY A 78 -27.74 25.89 6.09
N TRP A 79 -26.89 26.89 6.33
CA TRP A 79 -25.51 26.60 6.78
C TRP A 79 -25.53 26.00 8.19
N GLN A 80 -24.80 24.91 8.34
CA GLN A 80 -24.47 24.30 9.64
C GLN A 80 -22.98 24.02 9.68
N SER A 81 -22.30 24.44 10.73
CA SER A 81 -20.89 24.06 10.91
C SER A 81 -20.74 22.54 11.03
N PRO A 82 -19.62 21.97 10.52
CA PRO A 82 -19.36 20.54 10.66
C PRO A 82 -19.45 20.12 12.13
N SER A 83 -20.17 19.05 12.41
CA SER A 83 -20.22 18.46 13.76
C SER A 83 -18.82 17.99 14.14
N GLY A 84 -18.31 18.41 15.31
CA GLY A 84 -16.97 18.04 15.79
C GLY A 84 -15.83 18.93 15.31
N ALA A 85 -16.09 20.09 14.68
CA ALA A 85 -15.05 21.05 14.37
C ALA A 85 -14.43 21.62 15.67
N GLU A 86 -13.17 21.31 15.93
CA GLU A 86 -12.43 21.90 17.03
C GLU A 86 -12.12 23.38 16.77
N PRO A 87 -12.02 24.23 17.82
CA PRO A 87 -11.56 25.60 17.68
C PRO A 87 -10.16 25.64 17.06
N VAL A 88 -9.95 26.56 16.13
CA VAL A 88 -8.65 26.76 15.51
C VAL A 88 -7.61 27.19 16.54
N ARG A 89 -6.52 26.46 16.63
CA ARG A 89 -5.35 26.87 17.42
C ARG A 89 -4.47 27.80 16.56
N TRP A 90 -4.20 28.96 17.08
CA TRP A 90 -3.40 29.97 16.40
C TRP A 90 -1.94 29.86 16.78
N GLY A 91 -1.05 29.98 15.78
CA GLY A 91 0.40 29.91 15.97
C GLY A 91 1.12 31.18 15.55
N ARG A 92 2.22 31.49 16.26
CA ARG A 92 3.18 32.52 15.85
C ARG A 92 4.57 31.90 15.72
N ILE A 93 5.30 32.32 14.70
CA ILE A 93 6.71 31.97 14.54
C ILE A 93 7.52 33.15 15.07
N ASP A 94 8.36 32.93 16.09
CA ASP A 94 9.26 33.96 16.62
C ASP A 94 10.60 33.91 15.92
N GLY A 95 11.11 35.08 15.52
CA GLY A 95 12.32 35.21 14.71
C GLY A 95 13.64 34.85 15.40
N THR A 96 13.60 34.40 16.65
CA THR A 96 14.80 33.99 17.42
C THR A 96 15.03 32.49 17.43
N VAL A 97 14.16 31.70 16.85
CA VAL A 97 14.07 30.26 17.15
C VAL A 97 14.40 29.35 15.97
N VAL A 98 14.59 29.84 14.78
CA VAL A 98 15.19 29.04 13.71
C VAL A 98 16.70 29.17 13.83
N ARG A 99 17.33 28.36 14.67
CA ARG A 99 18.77 28.13 14.65
C ARG A 99 19.12 27.39 13.37
N ASP A 100 20.28 27.64 12.83
CA ASP A 100 20.79 27.38 11.48
C ASP A 100 20.56 26.00 10.83
N GLU A 101 19.86 25.05 11.43
CA GLU A 101 19.73 23.68 10.89
C GLU A 101 18.32 23.02 11.07
N GLU A 102 17.33 23.70 11.63
CA GLU A 102 16.01 23.10 11.84
C GLU A 102 14.94 23.73 10.96
N ARG A 103 14.46 22.95 9.97
CA ARG A 103 13.35 23.33 9.09
C ARG A 103 12.01 23.16 9.81
N LEU A 104 11.19 24.16 9.85
CA LEU A 104 9.84 24.06 10.39
C LEU A 104 8.88 23.52 9.31
N THR A 105 8.46 22.29 9.42
CA THR A 105 7.51 21.67 8.49
C THR A 105 6.16 22.37 8.55
N CYS A 106 5.58 22.64 7.38
CA CYS A 106 4.29 23.26 7.24
C CYS A 106 3.42 22.57 6.18
N VAL A 107 2.10 22.67 6.36
CA VAL A 107 1.10 22.06 5.49
C VAL A 107 0.00 23.06 5.17
N ALA A 108 -0.44 23.11 3.92
CA ALA A 108 -1.64 23.82 3.52
C ALA A 108 -2.49 22.95 2.58
N VAL A 109 -3.83 23.10 2.65
CA VAL A 109 -4.76 22.39 1.75
C VAL A 109 -5.49 23.43 0.91
N GLY A 110 -5.34 23.34 -0.41
CA GLY A 110 -5.93 24.26 -1.36
C GLY A 110 -6.63 23.60 -2.54
N PHE A 111 -7.22 24.42 -3.42
CA PHE A 111 -7.88 24.00 -4.66
C PHE A 111 -7.13 24.56 -5.88
N PRO A 112 -5.96 24.03 -6.22
CA PRO A 112 -5.23 24.54 -7.38
C PRO A 112 -5.99 24.27 -8.67
N ARG A 113 -5.86 25.17 -9.65
CA ARG A 113 -6.51 25.02 -10.97
C ARG A 113 -5.96 23.86 -11.78
N SER A 114 -4.76 23.38 -11.43
CA SER A 114 -4.12 22.22 -12.03
C SER A 114 -4.83 20.90 -11.72
N GLU A 115 -5.62 20.84 -10.63
CA GLU A 115 -6.32 19.64 -10.18
C GLU A 115 -7.82 19.74 -10.51
N VAL A 116 -8.16 19.70 -11.81
CA VAL A 116 -9.55 19.65 -12.28
C VAL A 116 -9.79 18.31 -12.95
N ARG A 117 -10.64 17.47 -12.35
CA ARG A 117 -11.11 16.21 -12.94
C ARG A 117 -12.63 16.30 -13.16
N ASP A 118 -13.09 15.95 -14.37
CA ASP A 118 -14.52 15.94 -14.74
C ASP A 118 -15.27 17.26 -14.43
N GLY A 119 -14.60 18.40 -14.59
CA GLY A 119 -15.17 19.72 -14.29
C GLY A 119 -15.26 20.07 -12.81
N VAL A 120 -14.83 19.19 -11.89
CA VAL A 120 -14.77 19.40 -10.46
C VAL A 120 -13.32 19.63 -10.04
N ARG A 121 -13.08 20.65 -9.20
CA ARG A 121 -11.75 20.87 -8.60
C ARG A 121 -11.55 19.92 -7.44
N ASP A 122 -10.42 19.24 -7.44
CA ASP A 122 -9.98 18.42 -6.33
C ASP A 122 -9.08 19.23 -5.38
N THR A 123 -8.95 18.77 -4.15
CA THR A 123 -8.04 19.37 -3.16
C THR A 123 -6.64 18.82 -3.33
N LYS A 124 -5.66 19.68 -3.15
CA LYS A 124 -4.27 19.28 -3.02
C LYS A 124 -3.70 19.76 -1.70
N GLU A 125 -3.05 18.85 -1.00
CA GLU A 125 -2.23 19.15 0.15
C GLU A 125 -0.89 19.72 -0.34
N ILE A 126 -0.50 20.87 0.20
CA ILE A 126 0.76 21.53 -0.07
C ILE A 126 1.62 21.30 1.15
N ARG A 127 2.60 20.41 1.06
CA ARG A 127 3.60 20.18 2.11
C ARG A 127 4.86 20.94 1.79
N GLY A 128 5.49 21.44 2.82
CA GLY A 128 6.72 22.19 2.67
C GLY A 128 7.35 22.53 4.01
N HIS A 129 8.37 23.33 3.95
CA HIS A 129 9.09 23.76 5.14
C HIS A 129 9.48 25.24 5.07
N ILE A 130 9.71 25.83 6.21
CA ILE A 130 10.15 27.21 6.37
C ILE A 130 11.62 27.18 6.78
N GLU A 131 12.53 27.60 5.88
CA GLU A 131 13.98 27.54 6.11
C GLU A 131 14.52 28.78 6.81
N THR A 132 14.02 29.95 6.46
CA THR A 132 14.53 31.22 7.00
C THR A 132 13.40 32.21 7.23
N LEU A 133 13.59 33.09 8.19
CA LEU A 133 12.64 34.17 8.51
C LEU A 133 12.89 35.44 7.65
N THR A 134 13.53 35.30 6.49
CA THR A 134 13.66 36.34 5.48
C THR A 134 12.27 36.79 5.03
N GLY A 135 11.87 37.97 5.43
CA GLY A 135 10.53 38.53 5.13
C GLY A 135 9.62 38.66 6.36
N LEU A 136 9.72 37.75 7.35
CA LEU A 136 8.86 37.81 8.55
C LEU A 136 9.18 39.05 9.40
N LYS A 137 10.46 39.39 9.60
CA LYS A 137 10.89 40.54 10.38
C LYS A 137 10.59 41.89 9.72
N SER A 138 10.60 41.94 8.39
CA SER A 138 10.46 43.20 7.64
C SER A 138 9.09 43.37 6.98
N GLY A 139 8.31 42.34 6.76
CA GLY A 139 7.06 42.37 6.00
C GLY A 139 5.92 41.52 6.51
N GLY A 140 6.09 40.76 7.58
CA GLY A 140 5.02 39.90 8.10
C GLY A 140 4.60 38.76 7.19
N LEU A 141 5.48 38.39 6.23
CA LEU A 141 5.26 37.32 5.25
C LEU A 141 6.05 36.08 5.65
N ILE A 142 5.46 34.91 5.43
CA ILE A 142 6.09 33.59 5.57
C ILE A 142 6.33 33.03 4.17
N THR A 143 7.57 32.66 3.87
CA THR A 143 7.89 31.90 2.66
C THR A 143 8.08 30.45 3.04
N ALA A 144 7.26 29.57 2.44
CA ALA A 144 7.37 28.13 2.61
C ALA A 144 7.87 27.52 1.28
N TYR A 145 8.89 26.68 1.37
CA TYR A 145 9.41 25.88 0.26
C TYR A 145 8.55 24.63 0.15
N VAL A 146 8.10 24.31 -1.05
CA VAL A 146 7.14 23.22 -1.28
C VAL A 146 7.89 21.98 -1.73
N ASP A 147 7.65 20.85 -1.04
CA ASP A 147 8.33 19.58 -1.29
C ASP A 147 7.92 18.94 -2.63
N GLN A 148 6.72 19.26 -3.15
CA GLN A 148 6.24 18.78 -4.44
C GLN A 148 5.74 19.92 -5.32
N VAL A 149 6.39 20.13 -6.47
CA VAL A 149 6.02 21.16 -7.42
C VAL A 149 4.80 20.74 -8.23
N ALA A 150 3.74 21.57 -8.27
CA ALA A 150 2.55 21.30 -9.07
C ALA A 150 2.86 21.37 -10.57
N VAL A 151 2.36 20.38 -11.35
CA VAL A 151 2.47 20.39 -12.81
C VAL A 151 1.41 21.33 -13.39
N PRO A 152 1.74 22.31 -14.25
CA PRO A 152 0.73 23.19 -14.84
C PRO A 152 -0.19 22.43 -15.79
N SER A 153 -1.50 22.67 -15.69
CA SER A 153 -2.51 22.05 -16.54
C SER A 153 -2.52 22.59 -17.98
N LYS A 154 -1.93 23.76 -18.22
CA LYS A 154 -1.79 24.39 -19.53
C LYS A 154 -0.46 25.14 -19.66
N PRO A 155 0.16 25.19 -20.89
CA PRO A 155 1.44 25.85 -21.12
C PRO A 155 1.46 27.36 -20.81
N ASP A 156 0.32 28.04 -20.80
CA ASP A 156 0.18 29.48 -20.62
C ASP A 156 -0.20 29.88 -19.17
N GLU A 157 -0.26 28.94 -18.22
CA GLU A 157 -0.61 29.25 -16.83
C GLU A 157 0.56 29.92 -16.11
N LYS A 158 0.31 31.16 -15.65
CA LYS A 158 1.33 32.03 -15.03
C LYS A 158 1.71 31.66 -13.60
N SER A 159 0.99 30.74 -12.96
CA SER A 159 1.28 30.25 -11.60
C SER A 159 0.79 28.81 -11.44
N ARG A 160 1.68 27.93 -11.02
CA ARG A 160 1.40 26.50 -10.75
C ARG A 160 0.42 26.31 -9.58
N TRP A 161 0.35 27.28 -8.68
CA TRP A 161 -0.51 27.26 -7.48
C TRP A 161 -1.76 28.16 -7.61
N ALA A 162 -2.11 28.56 -8.84
CA ALA A 162 -3.31 29.36 -9.08
C ALA A 162 -4.56 28.64 -8.55
N GLY A 163 -5.30 29.28 -7.63
CA GLY A 163 -6.47 28.74 -6.95
C GLY A 163 -6.19 28.21 -5.53
N ALA A 164 -4.94 27.96 -5.15
CA ALA A 164 -4.57 27.64 -3.77
C ALA A 164 -4.51 28.87 -2.86
N SER A 165 -4.54 30.08 -3.42
CA SER A 165 -4.61 31.33 -2.66
C SER A 165 -5.79 31.33 -1.67
N GLY A 166 -5.52 31.69 -0.43
CA GLY A 166 -6.47 31.64 0.70
C GLY A 166 -6.41 30.33 1.48
N ALA A 167 -5.58 29.35 1.08
CA ALA A 167 -5.35 28.15 1.88
C ALA A 167 -4.72 28.53 3.23
N ALA A 168 -5.17 27.86 4.28
CA ALA A 168 -4.60 28.03 5.61
C ALA A 168 -3.27 27.29 5.69
N LEU A 169 -2.21 27.95 6.17
CA LEU A 169 -0.89 27.38 6.38
C LEU A 169 -0.73 26.98 7.85
N PHE A 170 -0.51 25.70 8.10
CA PHE A 170 -0.34 25.13 9.42
C PHE A 170 1.11 24.71 9.67
N ALA A 171 1.56 24.87 10.88
CA ALA A 171 2.76 24.23 11.40
C ALA A 171 2.45 23.67 12.80
N ARG A 172 2.79 22.41 13.02
CA ARG A 172 2.53 21.70 14.30
C ARG A 172 1.07 21.81 14.76
N GLY A 173 0.11 21.67 13.82
CA GLY A 173 -1.32 21.75 14.11
C GLY A 173 -1.86 23.14 14.46
N ARG A 174 -1.02 24.19 14.35
CA ARG A 174 -1.42 25.58 14.57
C ARG A 174 -1.46 26.35 13.26
N LEU A 175 -2.48 27.17 13.08
CA LEU A 175 -2.61 28.07 11.93
C LEU A 175 -1.64 29.24 12.07
N ILE A 176 -0.63 29.29 11.22
CA ILE A 176 0.45 30.28 11.23
C ILE A 176 0.30 31.37 10.16
N GLY A 177 -0.46 31.11 9.10
CA GLY A 177 -0.62 32.07 8.01
C GLY A 177 -1.69 31.67 7.00
N VAL A 178 -1.89 32.54 6.01
CA VAL A 178 -2.80 32.35 4.87
C VAL A 178 -2.00 32.48 3.58
N VAL A 179 -2.05 31.46 2.75
CA VAL A 179 -1.33 31.41 1.46
C VAL A 179 -1.86 32.52 0.55
N THR A 180 -0.94 33.29 -0.04
CA THR A 180 -1.21 34.29 -1.07
C THR A 180 -0.52 33.84 -2.35
N THR A 181 -1.05 34.21 -3.51
CA THR A 181 -0.35 33.96 -4.77
C THR A 181 0.82 34.92 -4.89
N ASP A 182 2.04 34.41 -5.04
CA ASP A 182 3.18 35.26 -5.33
C ASP A 182 3.02 35.87 -6.74
N ARG A 183 3.07 37.22 -6.81
CA ARG A 183 2.98 37.97 -8.06
C ARG A 183 4.35 38.13 -8.73
N ARG A 184 5.44 37.68 -8.12
CA ARG A 184 6.79 37.74 -8.67
C ARG A 184 7.01 36.65 -9.71
N ARG A 185 7.32 37.07 -10.93
CA ARG A 185 7.38 36.24 -12.15
C ARG A 185 8.53 35.23 -12.25
N ASP A 186 9.40 35.09 -11.25
CA ASP A 186 10.73 34.46 -11.39
C ASP A 186 10.97 33.23 -10.54
N TYR A 187 9.95 32.63 -9.92
CA TYR A 187 10.11 31.40 -9.15
C TYR A 187 9.46 30.18 -9.81
N ASP A 188 10.21 29.08 -9.90
CA ASP A 188 9.86 27.83 -10.58
C ASP A 188 8.72 27.01 -9.95
N GLY A 189 7.97 27.58 -9.01
CA GLY A 189 6.81 26.95 -8.37
C GLY A 189 7.15 26.05 -7.18
N ASP A 190 8.36 26.17 -6.66
CA ASP A 190 8.87 25.49 -5.46
C ASP A 190 8.61 26.26 -4.15
N GLN A 191 7.98 27.43 -4.25
CA GLN A 191 7.70 28.27 -3.09
C GLN A 191 6.26 28.78 -3.07
N VAL A 192 5.70 28.93 -1.87
CA VAL A 192 4.44 29.63 -1.61
C VAL A 192 4.67 30.69 -0.55
N THR A 193 4.04 31.85 -0.76
CA THR A 193 4.09 32.94 0.22
C THR A 193 2.78 32.98 1.00
N ALA A 194 2.85 33.14 2.32
CA ALA A 194 1.70 33.29 3.18
C ALA A 194 1.81 34.57 4.04
N VAL A 195 0.69 35.22 4.28
CA VAL A 195 0.61 36.31 5.28
C VAL A 195 0.52 35.68 6.65
N SER A 196 1.38 36.12 7.58
CA SER A 196 1.39 35.56 8.93
C SER A 196 0.15 35.97 9.73
N VAL A 197 -0.34 35.08 10.58
CA VAL A 197 -1.45 35.37 11.51
C VAL A 197 -1.13 36.55 12.40
N VAL A 198 0.13 36.73 12.82
CA VAL A 198 0.57 37.86 13.65
C VAL A 198 0.39 39.18 12.90
N SER A 199 0.69 39.21 11.62
CA SER A 199 0.48 40.40 10.76
C SER A 199 -0.99 40.72 10.61
N LEU A 200 -1.86 39.72 10.45
CA LEU A 200 -3.30 39.92 10.39
C LEU A 200 -3.86 40.39 11.74
N ALA A 201 -3.39 39.80 12.85
CA ALA A 201 -3.80 40.15 14.20
C ALA A 201 -3.43 41.60 14.60
N ALA A 202 -2.32 42.10 14.05
CA ALA A 202 -1.89 43.50 14.27
C ALA A 202 -2.78 44.52 13.53
N ARG A 203 -3.64 44.10 12.62
CA ARG A 203 -4.51 45.00 11.86
C ARG A 203 -5.82 45.32 12.61
N PRO A 204 -6.27 46.58 12.52
CA PRO A 204 -7.50 47.01 13.22
C PRO A 204 -8.72 46.17 12.83
N GLY A 205 -9.43 45.66 13.82
CA GLY A 205 -10.70 44.95 13.68
C GLY A 205 -10.56 43.46 13.38
N PHE A 206 -9.38 42.92 13.05
CA PHE A 206 -9.23 41.47 12.79
C PHE A 206 -9.55 40.64 14.03
N VAL A 207 -8.89 40.90 15.15
CA VAL A 207 -9.14 40.18 16.42
C VAL A 207 -10.57 40.33 16.87
N ALA A 208 -11.20 41.50 16.72
CA ALA A 208 -12.61 41.70 17.06
C ALA A 208 -13.56 40.89 16.15
N ALA A 209 -13.16 40.62 14.90
CA ALA A 209 -13.96 39.82 13.96
C ALA A 209 -13.82 38.31 14.20
N VAL A 210 -12.65 37.83 14.61
CA VAL A 210 -12.37 36.39 14.89
C VAL A 210 -12.85 35.98 16.29
N GLY A 211 -12.85 36.90 17.26
CA GLY A 211 -13.11 36.64 18.67
C GLY A 211 -11.81 36.51 19.46
N GLU A 212 -11.67 35.45 20.25
CA GLU A 212 -10.46 35.22 21.05
C GLU A 212 -9.36 34.64 20.14
N LEU A 213 -8.22 35.37 20.06
CA LEU A 213 -7.04 34.98 19.30
C LEU A 213 -5.79 35.14 20.17
N VAL A 214 -5.27 34.03 20.67
CA VAL A 214 -4.03 33.96 21.44
C VAL A 214 -3.04 33.09 20.62
N PRO A 215 -2.12 33.68 19.84
CA PRO A 215 -1.14 32.91 19.09
C PRO A 215 -0.10 32.29 20.03
N GLU A 216 -0.04 30.97 20.05
CA GLU A 216 1.02 30.22 20.74
C GLU A 216 2.29 30.21 19.92
N GLU A 217 3.45 30.25 20.57
CA GLU A 217 4.74 30.19 19.90
C GLU A 217 4.96 28.84 19.26
N VAL A 218 5.36 28.82 17.98
CA VAL A 218 5.73 27.63 17.21
C VAL A 218 7.24 27.70 16.99
N THR A 219 7.97 26.86 17.73
CA THR A 219 9.44 26.79 17.67
C THR A 219 9.92 25.61 16.85
N ALA A 220 11.03 25.76 16.16
CA ALA A 220 11.66 24.67 15.42
C ALA A 220 12.50 23.75 16.31
N GLY A 221 12.88 24.10 17.50
CA GLY A 221 13.76 23.30 18.37
C GLY A 221 13.19 23.00 19.75
N GLU A 222 13.55 21.81 20.26
CA GLU A 222 13.15 21.16 21.51
C GLU A 222 11.79 20.45 21.46
N GLY A 223 11.87 19.34 21.07
CA GLY A 223 10.94 18.23 21.04
C GLY A 223 11.36 17.46 19.84
N GLU A 224 12.02 16.36 20.13
CA GLU A 224 11.85 15.21 19.32
C GLU A 224 10.54 15.42 18.54
N GLU A 225 10.55 15.28 17.17
CA GLU A 225 9.49 14.48 16.64
C GLU A 225 9.53 13.20 17.48
N ARG A 226 8.91 13.23 18.64
CA ARG A 226 8.31 12.05 19.20
C ARG A 226 7.36 11.67 18.08
N SER A 227 7.82 10.80 17.21
CA SER A 227 6.95 9.83 16.57
C SER A 227 5.91 9.60 17.65
N ARG A 228 4.63 10.06 17.44
CA ARG A 228 3.58 9.93 18.45
C ARG A 228 3.69 8.49 18.88
N THR A 229 4.20 8.29 20.09
CA THR A 229 4.32 6.95 20.62
C THR A 229 2.91 6.40 20.59
N ALA A 230 2.76 5.10 20.49
CA ALA A 230 1.44 4.46 20.52
C ALA A 230 0.59 4.94 21.72
N TYR A 231 1.22 5.53 22.74
CA TYR A 231 0.60 6.11 23.94
C TYR A 231 -0.09 7.46 23.74
N ASP A 232 0.26 8.23 22.70
CA ASP A 232 -0.15 9.64 22.57
C ASP A 232 -1.31 9.82 21.57
N VAL A 233 -1.75 8.76 20.88
CA VAL A 233 -2.81 8.82 19.87
C VAL A 233 -4.15 8.48 20.50
N GLU A 234 -4.95 9.50 20.81
CA GLU A 234 -6.35 9.32 21.20
C GLU A 234 -7.23 9.14 19.96
N VAL A 235 -8.05 8.11 19.99
CA VAL A 235 -8.99 7.79 18.91
C VAL A 235 -10.40 8.10 19.34
N PRO A 236 -11.19 8.82 18.53
CA PRO A 236 -12.61 9.02 18.81
C PRO A 236 -13.33 7.66 18.89
N PRO A 237 -14.32 7.52 19.77
CA PRO A 237 -15.07 6.27 19.85
C PRO A 237 -15.78 5.96 18.54
N GLY A 238 -15.87 4.64 18.20
CA GLY A 238 -16.60 4.18 17.03
C GLY A 238 -15.76 4.04 15.76
N VAL A 239 -14.42 4.11 15.84
CA VAL A 239 -13.56 3.81 14.70
C VAL A 239 -13.67 2.33 14.34
N ASN A 240 -13.98 2.03 13.10
CA ASN A 240 -14.06 0.66 12.61
C ASN A 240 -13.65 0.55 11.12
N ASN A 241 -13.38 -0.68 10.69
CA ASN A 241 -13.13 -1.07 9.31
C ASN A 241 -14.00 -2.26 8.90
N LEU A 242 -15.20 -2.39 9.47
CA LEU A 242 -16.10 -3.49 9.17
C LEU A 242 -16.34 -3.58 7.65
N PRO A 243 -16.23 -4.79 7.05
CA PRO A 243 -16.18 -4.94 5.60
C PRO A 243 -17.49 -4.55 4.93
N GLU A 244 -18.63 -4.93 5.48
CA GLU A 244 -19.97 -4.70 4.90
C GLU A 244 -21.01 -4.44 5.97
N LEU A 245 -22.18 -3.93 5.56
CA LEU A 245 -23.36 -3.96 6.41
C LEU A 245 -23.84 -5.41 6.53
N PRO A 246 -24.26 -5.84 7.74
CA PRO A 246 -24.77 -7.19 7.92
C PRO A 246 -26.02 -7.43 7.07
N SER A 247 -26.20 -8.67 6.60
CA SER A 247 -27.37 -9.05 5.84
C SER A 247 -28.66 -8.64 6.59
N PRO A 248 -29.64 -8.00 5.93
CA PRO A 248 -30.90 -7.69 6.57
C PRO A 248 -31.70 -8.95 6.96
N ILE A 249 -31.33 -10.09 6.41
CA ILE A 249 -31.94 -11.37 6.73
C ILE A 249 -31.00 -12.20 7.58
N PHE A 250 -31.23 -12.16 8.90
CA PHE A 250 -30.46 -12.93 9.88
C PHE A 250 -31.43 -13.74 10.75
N VAL A 251 -31.35 -15.08 10.66
CA VAL A 251 -32.33 -15.98 11.27
C VAL A 251 -31.64 -17.13 12.02
N GLY A 252 -32.32 -17.70 13.04
CA GLY A 252 -31.92 -18.94 13.70
C GLY A 252 -30.62 -18.88 14.50
N ARG A 253 -30.13 -17.70 14.89
CA ARG A 253 -28.84 -17.57 15.60
C ARG A 253 -28.93 -16.89 16.98
N ALA A 254 -30.15 -16.69 17.50
CA ALA A 254 -30.36 -15.95 18.74
C ALA A 254 -29.66 -16.61 19.95
N GLU A 255 -29.69 -17.93 20.07
CA GLU A 255 -29.05 -18.65 21.18
C GLU A 255 -27.52 -18.52 21.12
N VAL A 256 -26.93 -18.74 19.95
CA VAL A 256 -25.48 -18.61 19.74
C VAL A 256 -25.02 -17.15 19.92
N MET A 257 -25.82 -16.18 19.47
CA MET A 257 -25.55 -14.77 19.69
C MET A 257 -25.55 -14.43 21.19
N ALA A 258 -26.55 -14.90 21.94
CA ALA A 258 -26.62 -14.72 23.38
C ALA A 258 -25.47 -15.43 24.13
N GLU A 259 -24.98 -16.56 23.62
CA GLU A 259 -23.81 -17.24 24.16
C GLU A 259 -22.52 -16.43 23.92
N LEU A 260 -22.36 -15.91 22.70
CA LEU A 260 -21.25 -15.05 22.31
C LEU A 260 -21.24 -13.73 23.11
N GLU A 261 -22.41 -13.11 23.31
CA GLU A 261 -22.59 -11.92 24.15
C GLU A 261 -22.14 -12.20 25.59
N ARG A 262 -22.58 -13.32 26.17
CA ARG A 262 -22.17 -13.69 27.55
C ARG A 262 -20.67 -13.92 27.64
N ALA A 263 -20.09 -14.59 26.65
CA ALA A 263 -18.65 -14.87 26.61
C ALA A 263 -17.81 -13.58 26.50
N LEU A 264 -18.22 -12.62 25.68
CA LEU A 264 -17.48 -11.37 25.44
C LEU A 264 -17.83 -10.26 26.42
N SER A 265 -18.96 -10.33 27.16
CA SER A 265 -19.38 -9.32 28.14
C SER A 265 -18.81 -9.53 29.54
N ALA A 266 -18.07 -10.61 29.78
CA ALA A 266 -17.49 -10.87 31.10
C ALA A 266 -16.56 -9.72 31.53
N GLU A 267 -16.72 -9.24 32.80
CA GLU A 267 -15.83 -8.21 33.34
C GLU A 267 -14.44 -8.84 33.55
N SER A 268 -13.44 -8.31 32.86
CA SER A 268 -12.04 -8.77 32.98
C SER A 268 -11.09 -7.61 32.74
N GLU A 269 -10.06 -7.51 33.57
CA GLU A 269 -8.92 -6.61 33.35
C GLU A 269 -7.98 -7.12 32.24
N GLN A 270 -8.16 -8.37 31.82
CA GLN A 270 -7.40 -9.00 30.73
C GLN A 270 -8.26 -9.11 29.47
N ALA A 271 -7.62 -9.21 28.31
CA ALA A 271 -8.31 -9.46 27.06
C ALA A 271 -9.07 -10.79 27.08
N ILE A 272 -10.32 -10.76 26.60
CA ILE A 272 -11.15 -11.97 26.44
C ILE A 272 -11.06 -12.42 25.00
N THR A 273 -10.75 -13.70 24.81
CA THR A 273 -10.71 -14.33 23.49
C THR A 273 -11.86 -15.35 23.40
N GLN A 274 -12.64 -15.28 22.31
CA GLN A 274 -13.67 -16.24 21.96
C GLN A 274 -13.46 -16.75 20.54
N THR A 275 -13.70 -18.05 20.31
CA THR A 275 -13.58 -18.65 18.98
C THR A 275 -14.92 -19.20 18.51
N LEU A 276 -15.31 -18.87 17.28
CA LEU A 276 -16.43 -19.48 16.55
C LEU A 276 -15.90 -20.57 15.64
N HIS A 277 -16.35 -21.79 15.86
CA HIS A 277 -15.96 -22.97 15.08
C HIS A 277 -17.15 -23.52 14.29
N GLY A 278 -16.90 -24.03 13.09
CA GLY A 278 -17.96 -24.71 12.29
C GLY A 278 -17.54 -24.94 10.85
N LEU A 279 -18.37 -25.67 10.13
CA LEU A 279 -18.18 -26.01 8.72
C LEU A 279 -18.06 -24.75 7.82
N GLY A 280 -17.53 -24.91 6.60
CA GLY A 280 -17.56 -23.87 5.58
C GLY A 280 -19.02 -23.54 5.19
N GLY A 281 -19.34 -22.25 4.99
CA GLY A 281 -20.68 -21.80 4.60
C GLY A 281 -21.76 -21.84 5.68
N VAL A 282 -21.40 -22.15 6.94
CA VAL A 282 -22.36 -22.22 8.06
C VAL A 282 -22.72 -20.84 8.66
N GLY A 283 -22.04 -19.75 8.20
CA GLY A 283 -22.34 -18.39 8.63
C GLY A 283 -21.51 -17.86 9.80
N LYS A 284 -20.28 -18.37 10.04
CA LYS A 284 -19.38 -17.86 11.10
C LYS A 284 -19.03 -16.39 10.93
N THR A 285 -18.59 -16.02 9.75
CA THR A 285 -18.25 -14.63 9.37
C THR A 285 -19.49 -13.75 9.48
N THR A 286 -20.65 -14.20 9.00
CA THR A 286 -21.92 -13.50 9.10
C THR A 286 -22.31 -13.22 10.56
N LEU A 287 -22.19 -14.23 11.44
CA LEU A 287 -22.48 -14.08 12.88
C LEU A 287 -21.51 -13.08 13.54
N ALA A 288 -20.22 -13.19 13.23
CA ALA A 288 -19.20 -12.26 13.75
C ALA A 288 -19.47 -10.83 13.28
N LEU A 289 -19.88 -10.65 12.03
CA LEU A 289 -20.19 -9.35 11.44
C LEU A 289 -21.44 -8.72 12.11
N HIS A 290 -22.51 -9.48 12.31
CA HIS A 290 -23.69 -9.02 13.05
C HIS A 290 -23.34 -8.60 14.48
N TYR A 291 -22.59 -9.44 15.21
CA TYR A 291 -22.13 -9.10 16.56
C TYR A 291 -21.31 -7.80 16.56
N ALA A 292 -20.38 -7.67 15.64
CA ALA A 292 -19.50 -6.49 15.54
C ALA A 292 -20.27 -5.21 15.23
N HIS A 293 -21.29 -5.26 14.36
CA HIS A 293 -22.15 -4.13 14.04
C HIS A 293 -23.06 -3.75 15.21
N ASP A 294 -23.72 -4.73 15.83
CA ASP A 294 -24.66 -4.48 16.91
C ASP A 294 -23.97 -3.89 18.16
N HIS A 295 -22.71 -4.24 18.36
CA HIS A 295 -21.92 -3.84 19.53
C HIS A 295 -20.85 -2.78 19.23
N ALA A 296 -20.77 -2.26 17.97
CA ALA A 296 -19.76 -1.27 17.61
C ALA A 296 -19.73 -0.04 18.52
N GLY A 297 -20.89 0.42 18.97
CA GLY A 297 -21.01 1.57 19.88
C GLY A 297 -20.50 1.32 21.31
N ALA A 298 -20.31 0.06 21.71
CA ALA A 298 -19.78 -0.30 23.02
C ALA A 298 -18.24 -0.28 23.08
N TYR A 299 -17.58 -0.26 21.94
CA TYR A 299 -16.13 -0.28 21.83
C TYR A 299 -15.59 1.04 21.31
N ARG A 300 -14.38 1.41 21.74
CA ARG A 300 -13.63 2.54 21.16
C ARG A 300 -13.19 2.29 19.73
N LEU A 301 -12.80 1.05 19.44
CA LEU A 301 -12.30 0.57 18.18
C LEU A 301 -12.89 -0.80 17.89
N VAL A 302 -13.42 -1.00 16.69
CA VAL A 302 -13.73 -2.33 16.16
C VAL A 302 -12.86 -2.55 14.94
N TRP A 303 -12.05 -3.60 14.94
CA TRP A 303 -11.11 -3.82 13.86
C TRP A 303 -11.17 -5.25 13.33
N TRP A 304 -11.44 -5.36 12.04
CA TRP A 304 -11.58 -6.62 11.32
C TRP A 304 -10.26 -6.96 10.63
N ILE A 305 -9.75 -8.17 10.89
CA ILE A 305 -8.47 -8.67 10.39
C ILE A 305 -8.72 -9.99 9.68
N ARG A 306 -8.39 -10.05 8.43
CA ARG A 306 -8.33 -11.32 7.70
C ARG A 306 -7.17 -12.14 8.25
N SER A 307 -7.45 -13.42 8.55
CA SER A 307 -6.49 -14.25 9.30
C SER A 307 -6.21 -15.58 8.60
N ASP A 308 -6.29 -15.57 7.29
CA ASP A 308 -6.05 -16.72 6.44
C ASP A 308 -4.56 -17.12 6.47
N THR A 309 -3.67 -16.13 6.49
CA THR A 309 -2.21 -16.29 6.58
C THR A 309 -1.60 -15.32 7.60
N PRO A 310 -0.39 -15.60 8.12
CA PRO A 310 0.32 -14.68 9.02
C PRO A 310 0.52 -13.29 8.43
N GLU A 311 0.80 -13.19 7.13
CA GLU A 311 1.06 -11.94 6.40
C GLU A 311 -0.20 -11.06 6.36
N LEU A 312 -1.38 -11.67 6.18
CA LEU A 312 -2.66 -10.96 6.20
C LEU A 312 -3.00 -10.43 7.59
N ILE A 313 -2.62 -11.15 8.64
CA ILE A 313 -2.78 -10.68 10.02
C ILE A 313 -1.88 -9.46 10.25
N GLU A 314 -0.62 -9.54 9.85
CA GLU A 314 0.34 -8.44 9.95
C GLU A 314 -0.14 -7.22 9.16
N ALA A 315 -0.58 -7.40 7.92
CA ALA A 315 -1.15 -6.34 7.08
C ALA A 315 -2.41 -5.71 7.71
N GLY A 316 -3.24 -6.51 8.38
CA GLY A 316 -4.42 -6.04 9.10
C GLY A 316 -4.07 -5.11 10.27
N PHE A 317 -3.03 -5.43 11.04
CA PHE A 317 -2.50 -4.54 12.08
C PHE A 317 -1.83 -3.30 11.49
N ALA A 318 -1.09 -3.44 10.40
CA ALA A 318 -0.49 -2.30 9.71
C ALA A 318 -1.57 -1.32 9.20
N ALA A 319 -2.66 -1.82 8.64
CA ALA A 319 -3.80 -1.02 8.22
C ALA A 319 -4.46 -0.24 9.39
N LEU A 320 -4.47 -0.83 10.60
CA LEU A 320 -4.91 -0.13 11.81
C LEU A 320 -4.01 1.08 12.09
N THR A 321 -2.70 0.92 11.99
CA THR A 321 -1.76 2.04 12.16
C THR A 321 -1.99 3.14 11.14
N VAL A 322 -2.17 2.80 9.87
CA VAL A 322 -2.51 3.76 8.81
C VAL A 322 -3.81 4.51 9.15
N ARG A 323 -4.81 3.79 9.65
CA ARG A 323 -6.10 4.39 10.04
C ARG A 323 -5.98 5.35 11.23
N LEU A 324 -5.09 5.04 12.20
CA LEU A 324 -4.91 5.81 13.42
C LEU A 324 -3.94 6.99 13.26
N ARG A 325 -2.89 6.83 12.45
CA ARG A 325 -1.84 7.84 12.23
C ARG A 325 -2.03 8.66 10.95
N GLY A 326 -2.86 8.19 10.03
CA GLY A 326 -3.02 8.83 8.72
C GLY A 326 -1.72 8.87 7.93
N ALA A 327 -1.38 10.01 7.37
CA ALA A 327 -0.18 10.19 6.55
C ALA A 327 1.14 9.90 7.30
N GLU A 328 1.17 10.05 8.63
CA GLU A 328 2.35 9.72 9.45
C GLU A 328 2.67 8.22 9.50
N ALA A 329 1.75 7.37 9.04
CA ALA A 329 1.98 5.92 8.93
C ALA A 329 2.74 5.53 7.66
N SER A 330 2.80 6.41 6.65
CA SER A 330 3.51 6.16 5.39
C SER A 330 5.02 5.92 5.58
N ASP A 331 5.56 6.31 6.72
CA ASP A 331 6.96 6.19 7.07
C ASP A 331 7.31 4.84 7.73
N LEU A 332 6.30 3.97 7.94
CA LEU A 332 6.48 2.68 8.60
C LEU A 332 6.41 1.54 7.59
N THR A 333 7.26 0.54 7.77
CA THR A 333 7.09 -0.75 7.10
C THR A 333 5.85 -1.47 7.64
N THR A 334 5.35 -2.48 6.90
CA THR A 334 4.21 -3.29 7.35
C THR A 334 4.45 -3.85 8.75
N THR A 335 5.63 -4.41 9.01
CA THR A 335 6.00 -4.96 10.33
C THR A 335 6.02 -3.88 11.43
N GLN A 336 6.64 -2.73 11.17
CA GLN A 336 6.66 -1.63 12.13
C GLN A 336 5.29 -1.04 12.39
N ALA A 337 4.48 -0.93 11.35
CA ALA A 337 3.11 -0.49 11.48
C ALA A 337 2.29 -1.50 12.31
N ALA A 338 2.47 -2.79 12.09
CA ALA A 338 1.83 -3.82 12.90
C ALA A 338 2.28 -3.77 14.36
N GLU A 339 3.59 -3.66 14.62
CA GLU A 339 4.14 -3.51 15.98
C GLU A 339 3.61 -2.25 16.68
N TRP A 340 3.52 -1.14 15.95
CA TRP A 340 2.94 0.09 16.49
C TRP A 340 1.47 -0.09 16.86
N ALA A 341 0.66 -0.75 16.01
CA ALA A 341 -0.74 -1.06 16.32
C ALA A 341 -0.87 -1.91 17.58
N VAL A 342 -0.03 -2.93 17.72
CA VAL A 342 0.02 -3.78 18.93
C VAL A 342 0.37 -2.94 20.15
N GLY A 343 1.38 -2.07 20.09
CA GLY A 343 1.74 -1.15 21.16
C GLY A 343 0.59 -0.21 21.55
N TRP A 344 -0.17 0.29 20.56
CA TRP A 344 -1.36 1.10 20.81
C TRP A 344 -2.46 0.32 21.53
N LEU A 345 -2.77 -0.88 21.05
CA LEU A 345 -3.77 -1.77 21.66
C LEU A 345 -3.41 -2.20 23.08
N GLN A 346 -2.12 -2.37 23.39
CA GLN A 346 -1.64 -2.69 24.74
C GLN A 346 -1.90 -1.55 25.74
N THR A 347 -1.96 -0.32 25.28
CA THR A 347 -2.03 0.87 26.13
C THR A 347 -3.40 1.50 26.16
N HIS A 348 -4.27 1.18 25.21
CA HIS A 348 -5.62 1.73 25.09
C HIS A 348 -6.66 0.63 25.27
N PRO A 349 -7.47 0.64 26.32
CA PRO A 349 -8.52 -0.35 26.54
C PRO A 349 -9.77 -0.08 25.68
N GLY A 350 -10.66 -1.07 25.60
CA GLY A 350 -11.98 -0.90 24.98
C GLY A 350 -12.01 -1.13 23.48
N TRP A 351 -11.09 -1.93 22.95
CA TRP A 351 -11.11 -2.36 21.56
C TRP A 351 -11.72 -3.75 21.39
N PHE A 352 -12.22 -4.01 20.18
CA PHE A 352 -12.72 -5.30 19.73
C PHE A 352 -12.05 -5.68 18.41
N LEU A 353 -11.32 -6.78 18.39
CA LEU A 353 -10.65 -7.33 17.21
C LEU A 353 -11.37 -8.57 16.74
N VAL A 354 -11.64 -8.65 15.44
CA VAL A 354 -12.17 -9.85 14.79
C VAL A 354 -11.08 -10.43 13.89
N PHE A 355 -10.64 -11.66 14.21
CA PHE A 355 -9.75 -12.45 13.35
C PHE A 355 -10.61 -13.41 12.54
N ASP A 356 -10.87 -13.04 11.29
CA ASP A 356 -11.77 -13.81 10.43
C ASP A 356 -11.00 -14.85 9.63
N ASN A 357 -11.55 -16.08 9.64
CA ASN A 357 -11.07 -17.23 8.88
C ASN A 357 -9.66 -17.72 9.26
N ALA A 358 -9.33 -17.75 10.53
CA ALA A 358 -8.05 -18.27 11.02
C ALA A 358 -7.91 -19.78 10.74
N GLU A 359 -6.85 -20.15 10.04
CA GLU A 359 -6.56 -21.55 9.71
C GLU A 359 -5.72 -22.24 10.77
N LYS A 360 -4.71 -21.58 11.29
CA LYS A 360 -3.81 -22.13 12.31
C LYS A 360 -3.87 -21.32 13.60
N PRO A 361 -4.12 -21.96 14.73
CA PRO A 361 -4.15 -21.26 16.02
C PRO A 361 -2.86 -20.52 16.36
N GLU A 362 -1.70 -21.07 16.01
CA GLU A 362 -0.39 -20.47 16.25
C GLU A 362 -0.20 -19.11 15.59
N ASP A 363 -0.77 -18.89 14.41
CA ASP A 363 -0.65 -17.65 13.66
C ASP A 363 -1.33 -16.48 14.41
N VAL A 364 -2.51 -16.75 14.97
CA VAL A 364 -3.26 -15.76 15.77
C VAL A 364 -2.69 -15.64 17.19
N HIS A 365 -2.21 -16.73 17.78
CA HIS A 365 -1.69 -16.73 19.16
C HIS A 365 -0.44 -15.84 19.29
N THR A 366 0.36 -15.73 18.27
CA THR A 366 1.54 -14.84 18.22
C THR A 366 1.13 -13.40 18.52
N TRP A 367 -0.02 -12.96 18.03
CA TRP A 367 -0.54 -11.60 18.20
C TRP A 367 -1.39 -11.44 19.46
N THR A 368 -2.35 -12.34 19.67
CA THR A 368 -3.25 -12.25 20.85
C THR A 368 -2.49 -12.43 22.15
N GLY A 369 -1.40 -13.21 22.16
CA GLY A 369 -0.52 -13.39 23.31
C GLY A 369 0.21 -12.10 23.76
N GLN A 370 0.37 -11.14 22.87
CA GLN A 370 0.93 -9.83 23.16
C GLN A 370 -0.14 -8.84 23.66
N LEU A 371 -1.42 -9.03 23.32
CA LEU A 371 -2.53 -8.15 23.63
C LEU A 371 -3.22 -8.57 24.95
N ARG A 372 -2.61 -8.23 26.08
CA ARG A 372 -3.09 -8.60 27.42
C ARG A 372 -3.92 -7.53 28.13
N SER A 373 -4.09 -6.34 27.52
CA SER A 373 -4.92 -5.27 28.07
C SER A 373 -6.41 -5.56 27.86
N SER A 374 -7.28 -4.79 28.52
CA SER A 374 -8.74 -4.94 28.47
C SER A 374 -9.32 -4.69 27.08
N GLY A 375 -9.39 -5.71 26.27
CA GLY A 375 -10.01 -5.75 24.95
C GLY A 375 -10.73 -7.06 24.69
N ARG A 376 -11.23 -7.24 23.48
CA ARG A 376 -11.96 -8.44 23.09
C ARG A 376 -11.41 -8.97 21.76
N HIS A 377 -11.22 -10.29 21.68
CA HIS A 377 -10.89 -10.98 20.44
C HIS A 377 -12.03 -11.93 20.07
N LEU A 378 -12.48 -11.87 18.83
CA LEU A 378 -13.36 -12.86 18.24
C LEU A 378 -12.63 -13.52 17.07
N ILE A 379 -12.55 -14.85 17.09
CA ILE A 379 -11.85 -15.61 16.07
C ILE A 379 -12.86 -16.48 15.35
N THR A 380 -12.89 -16.48 14.02
CA THR A 380 -13.64 -17.45 13.26
C THR A 380 -12.70 -18.48 12.66
N SER A 381 -13.03 -19.77 12.77
CA SER A 381 -12.18 -20.86 12.28
C SER A 381 -12.97 -22.09 11.86
N ARG A 382 -12.37 -22.93 11.02
CA ARG A 382 -12.85 -24.29 10.73
C ARG A 382 -12.30 -25.32 11.72
N TYR A 383 -11.23 -24.97 12.46
CA TYR A 383 -10.54 -25.88 13.37
C TYR A 383 -11.10 -25.74 14.79
N LYS A 384 -11.38 -26.89 15.42
CA LYS A 384 -11.90 -26.94 16.78
C LYS A 384 -10.82 -26.96 17.86
N ARG A 385 -9.63 -27.45 17.54
CA ARG A 385 -8.56 -27.71 18.52
C ARG A 385 -7.46 -26.68 18.45
N GLY A 386 -6.77 -26.47 19.56
CA GLY A 386 -5.60 -25.58 19.64
C GLY A 386 -5.92 -24.16 20.11
N TRP A 387 -7.18 -23.79 20.30
CA TRP A 387 -7.58 -22.45 20.77
C TRP A 387 -7.42 -22.32 22.29
N VAL A 388 -7.14 -21.10 22.77
CA VAL A 388 -6.95 -20.78 24.19
C VAL A 388 -8.27 -20.89 24.97
N CYS A 389 -9.40 -20.66 24.33
CA CYS A 389 -10.75 -20.76 24.88
C CYS A 389 -11.48 -22.00 24.36
N GLU A 390 -12.55 -22.43 25.05
CA GLU A 390 -13.46 -23.40 24.48
C GLU A 390 -14.26 -22.80 23.34
N PRO A 391 -14.14 -23.35 22.10
CA PRO A 391 -14.81 -22.75 20.93
C PRO A 391 -16.32 -22.92 20.98
N ILE A 392 -17.06 -21.87 20.68
CA ILE A 392 -18.50 -21.95 20.41
C ILE A 392 -18.69 -22.62 19.05
N SER A 393 -19.40 -23.75 19.05
CA SER A 393 -19.64 -24.52 17.83
C SER A 393 -20.87 -23.98 17.08
N LEU A 394 -20.67 -23.56 15.83
CA LEU A 394 -21.73 -23.13 14.95
C LEU A 394 -22.14 -24.30 14.04
N HIS A 395 -23.38 -24.69 14.15
CA HIS A 395 -24.00 -25.75 13.34
C HIS A 395 -24.79 -25.15 12.19
N VAL A 396 -25.29 -25.98 11.28
CA VAL A 396 -26.29 -25.59 10.26
C VAL A 396 -27.53 -24.98 10.94
N LEU A 397 -28.39 -24.33 10.21
CA LEU A 397 -29.65 -23.79 10.75
C LEU A 397 -30.54 -24.94 11.21
N ASP A 398 -31.46 -24.66 12.14
CA ASP A 398 -32.56 -25.57 12.41
C ASP A 398 -33.61 -25.51 11.29
N GLU A 399 -34.53 -26.43 11.28
CA GLU A 399 -35.55 -26.59 10.25
C GLU A 399 -36.42 -25.32 10.11
N GLU A 400 -36.81 -24.73 11.25
CA GLU A 400 -37.67 -23.55 11.29
C GLU A 400 -36.95 -22.31 10.75
N ALA A 401 -35.71 -22.09 11.14
CA ALA A 401 -34.89 -20.98 10.67
C ALA A 401 -34.54 -21.13 9.18
N ALA A 402 -34.19 -22.32 8.73
CA ALA A 402 -33.84 -22.59 7.33
C ALA A 402 -35.04 -22.41 6.38
N SER A 403 -36.19 -22.98 6.72
CA SER A 403 -37.43 -22.78 5.95
C SER A 403 -37.88 -21.31 5.98
N GLY A 404 -37.73 -20.65 7.15
CA GLY A 404 -38.00 -19.22 7.30
C GLY A 404 -37.07 -18.33 6.48
N LEU A 405 -35.82 -18.72 6.29
CA LEU A 405 -34.87 -18.01 5.40
C LEU A 405 -35.35 -18.08 3.94
N LEU A 406 -35.66 -19.27 3.44
CA LEU A 406 -36.18 -19.44 2.08
C LEU A 406 -37.49 -18.66 1.87
N SER A 407 -38.41 -18.69 2.84
CA SER A 407 -39.67 -17.94 2.73
C SER A 407 -39.51 -16.42 2.73
N ARG A 408 -38.38 -15.90 3.20
CA ARG A 408 -38.05 -14.47 3.09
C ARG A 408 -37.33 -14.11 1.79
N LEU A 409 -36.63 -15.04 1.20
CA LEU A 409 -35.89 -14.84 -0.05
C LEU A 409 -36.79 -15.05 -1.28
N VAL A 410 -37.83 -15.88 -1.18
CA VAL A 410 -38.74 -16.24 -2.28
C VAL A 410 -40.13 -15.68 -2.00
N GLU A 411 -40.64 -14.82 -2.88
CA GLU A 411 -42.03 -14.33 -2.80
C GLU A 411 -43.02 -15.48 -2.94
N ASP A 412 -44.10 -15.48 -2.15
CA ASP A 412 -45.16 -16.49 -2.18
C ASP A 412 -44.71 -17.95 -1.99
N ALA A 413 -43.62 -18.17 -1.25
CA ALA A 413 -43.06 -19.49 -0.95
C ALA A 413 -44.11 -20.36 -0.19
N ASP A 414 -44.40 -21.54 -0.70
CA ASP A 414 -45.13 -22.55 0.05
C ASP A 414 -44.29 -23.08 1.22
N ALA A 415 -44.86 -23.11 2.42
CA ALA A 415 -44.09 -23.45 3.64
C ALA A 415 -43.64 -24.92 3.66
N ASP A 416 -44.39 -25.85 3.08
CA ASP A 416 -44.05 -27.27 3.02
C ASP A 416 -42.96 -27.52 1.96
N GLU A 417 -43.06 -26.85 0.81
CA GLU A 417 -42.01 -26.86 -0.21
C GLU A 417 -40.71 -26.23 0.30
N ALA A 418 -40.77 -25.09 1.01
CA ALA A 418 -39.59 -24.44 1.60
C ALA A 418 -38.89 -25.33 2.66
N ARG A 419 -39.69 -26.06 3.46
CA ARG A 419 -39.18 -27.02 4.44
C ARG A 419 -38.49 -28.19 3.76
N ALA A 420 -39.12 -28.77 2.71
CA ALA A 420 -38.58 -29.89 1.95
C ALA A 420 -37.26 -29.52 1.24
N LEU A 421 -37.20 -28.32 0.64
CA LEU A 421 -35.96 -27.81 0.01
C LEU A 421 -34.87 -27.55 1.06
N ALA A 422 -35.23 -26.98 2.20
CA ALA A 422 -34.25 -26.73 3.27
C ALA A 422 -33.61 -28.03 3.79
N ASP A 423 -34.37 -29.10 3.95
CA ASP A 423 -33.89 -30.46 4.31
C ASP A 423 -32.95 -31.01 3.22
N GLU A 424 -33.35 -30.90 1.95
CA GLU A 424 -32.53 -31.36 0.80
C GLU A 424 -31.19 -30.62 0.72
N LEU A 425 -31.17 -29.33 1.09
CA LEU A 425 -29.96 -28.48 1.13
C LEU A 425 -29.15 -28.65 2.42
N GLY A 426 -29.57 -29.52 3.33
CA GLY A 426 -28.89 -29.82 4.58
C GLY A 426 -28.82 -28.64 5.54
N TYR A 427 -29.80 -27.73 5.47
CA TYR A 427 -29.93 -26.56 6.31
C TYR A 427 -28.70 -25.61 6.27
N LEU A 428 -27.90 -25.69 5.19
CA LEU A 428 -26.69 -24.90 5.02
C LEU A 428 -27.03 -23.47 4.57
N PRO A 429 -26.73 -22.40 5.34
CA PRO A 429 -27.12 -21.03 5.00
C PRO A 429 -26.71 -20.60 3.58
N LEU A 430 -25.45 -20.83 3.20
CA LEU A 430 -24.97 -20.48 1.85
C LEU A 430 -25.78 -21.14 0.73
N ALA A 431 -26.13 -22.44 0.92
CA ALA A 431 -26.93 -23.17 -0.05
C ALA A 431 -28.36 -22.62 -0.15
N LEU A 432 -28.95 -22.26 0.99
CA LEU A 432 -30.29 -21.65 1.05
C LEU A 432 -30.30 -20.26 0.40
N GLU A 433 -29.29 -19.43 0.67
CA GLU A 433 -29.17 -18.09 0.08
C GLU A 433 -28.99 -18.15 -1.44
N GLN A 434 -28.12 -19.02 -1.93
CA GLN A 434 -27.90 -19.19 -3.38
C GLN A 434 -29.15 -19.76 -4.08
N SER A 435 -29.82 -20.76 -3.50
CA SER A 435 -31.06 -21.31 -4.05
C SER A 435 -32.18 -20.28 -4.04
N GLY A 436 -32.34 -19.53 -2.94
CA GLY A 436 -33.32 -18.48 -2.81
C GLY A 436 -33.09 -17.36 -3.84
N ALA A 437 -31.85 -16.92 -4.00
CA ALA A 437 -31.47 -15.92 -5.01
C ALA A 437 -31.78 -16.43 -6.44
N PHE A 438 -31.47 -17.69 -6.74
CA PHE A 438 -31.77 -18.28 -8.04
C PHE A 438 -33.28 -18.30 -8.35
N ILE A 439 -34.09 -18.77 -7.39
CA ILE A 439 -35.55 -18.83 -7.52
C ILE A 439 -36.13 -17.43 -7.73
N ALA A 440 -35.68 -16.45 -6.93
CA ALA A 440 -36.11 -15.05 -7.03
C ALA A 440 -35.76 -14.43 -8.39
N GLN A 441 -34.53 -14.67 -8.90
CA GLN A 441 -34.06 -14.12 -10.19
C GLN A 441 -34.69 -14.78 -11.42
N THR A 442 -35.08 -16.06 -11.33
CA THR A 442 -35.66 -16.81 -12.44
C THR A 442 -37.20 -16.77 -12.43
N GLY A 443 -37.83 -16.47 -11.29
CA GLY A 443 -39.25 -16.45 -11.09
C GLY A 443 -39.90 -17.86 -11.14
N ILE A 444 -39.11 -18.94 -10.96
CA ILE A 444 -39.64 -20.31 -10.86
C ILE A 444 -40.11 -20.58 -9.43
N THR A 445 -40.92 -21.63 -9.28
CA THR A 445 -41.38 -22.11 -7.97
C THR A 445 -40.28 -22.93 -7.24
N ILE A 446 -40.41 -23.08 -5.93
CA ILE A 446 -39.54 -23.95 -5.12
C ILE A 446 -39.66 -25.40 -5.63
N ALA A 447 -40.87 -25.87 -5.99
CA ALA A 447 -41.08 -27.20 -6.52
C ALA A 447 -40.35 -27.41 -7.85
N GLU A 448 -40.38 -26.43 -8.77
CA GLU A 448 -39.65 -26.51 -10.04
C GLU A 448 -38.13 -26.54 -9.80
N TYR A 449 -37.63 -25.75 -8.86
CA TYR A 449 -36.21 -25.76 -8.47
C TYR A 449 -35.81 -27.11 -7.88
N SER A 450 -36.57 -27.67 -6.95
CA SER A 450 -36.34 -29.02 -6.39
C SER A 450 -36.36 -30.10 -7.49
N ALA A 451 -37.27 -29.98 -8.48
CA ALA A 451 -37.26 -30.89 -9.63
C ALA A 451 -35.98 -30.76 -10.47
N MET A 452 -35.40 -29.56 -10.59
CA MET A 452 -34.09 -29.35 -11.22
C MET A 452 -32.98 -29.99 -10.41
N LEU A 453 -32.97 -29.82 -9.08
CA LEU A 453 -31.98 -30.46 -8.19
C LEU A 453 -32.03 -31.99 -8.30
N HIS A 454 -33.21 -32.61 -8.41
CA HIS A 454 -33.36 -34.05 -8.57
C HIS A 454 -32.83 -34.61 -9.90
N ARG A 455 -32.66 -33.80 -10.93
CA ARG A 455 -32.01 -34.22 -12.20
C ARG A 455 -30.48 -34.48 -11.97
N TYR A 456 -29.92 -33.98 -10.88
CA TYR A 456 -28.51 -34.16 -10.52
C TYR A 456 -28.38 -34.94 -9.19
N PRO A 457 -28.73 -36.24 -9.15
CA PRO A 457 -28.77 -37.00 -7.92
C PRO A 457 -27.38 -37.16 -7.31
N GLN A 458 -27.30 -37.13 -5.97
CA GLN A 458 -26.13 -37.58 -5.25
C GLN A 458 -25.88 -39.05 -5.55
N ARG A 459 -24.71 -39.41 -6.10
CA ARG A 459 -24.33 -40.85 -6.12
C ARG A 459 -24.11 -41.28 -4.68
N ALA A 460 -24.89 -42.28 -4.28
CA ALA A 460 -24.80 -42.94 -2.96
C ALA A 460 -23.58 -43.87 -2.92
N THR A 461 -22.35 -43.28 -2.96
CA THR A 461 -21.13 -44.02 -2.67
C THR A 461 -20.45 -43.30 -1.54
N ASP A 462 -20.42 -43.99 -0.39
CA ASP A 462 -19.82 -43.62 0.89
C ASP A 462 -20.61 -42.63 1.75
N ALA A 463 -21.72 -43.16 2.28
CA ALA A 463 -22.44 -42.55 3.38
C ALA A 463 -21.59 -42.59 4.64
N ALA A 464 -20.92 -41.49 5.00
CA ALA A 464 -20.61 -41.23 6.37
C ALA A 464 -21.92 -41.00 7.15
N PRO A 465 -22.18 -41.68 8.27
CA PRO A 465 -23.43 -41.52 9.00
C PRO A 465 -23.44 -40.10 9.63
N GLY A 466 -24.33 -39.22 9.21
CA GLY A 466 -24.71 -38.02 9.92
C GLY A 466 -24.25 -36.67 9.39
N GLY A 467 -24.52 -36.33 8.11
CA GLY A 467 -24.38 -34.94 7.67
C GLY A 467 -24.32 -34.84 6.13
N SER A 468 -25.11 -33.94 5.55
CA SER A 468 -24.93 -33.53 4.18
C SER A 468 -23.51 -32.95 4.02
N ASP A 469 -22.77 -33.40 2.99
CA ASP A 469 -21.49 -32.84 2.62
C ASP A 469 -21.72 -31.45 1.99
N PRO A 470 -21.28 -30.36 2.63
CA PRO A 470 -21.56 -29.01 2.14
C PRO A 470 -21.01 -28.76 0.73
N GLU A 471 -19.91 -29.40 0.37
CA GLU A 471 -19.25 -29.25 -0.92
C GLU A 471 -20.11 -29.84 -2.04
N ARG A 472 -20.72 -31.01 -1.80
CA ARG A 472 -21.60 -31.67 -2.74
C ARG A 472 -22.91 -30.91 -2.94
N THR A 473 -23.49 -30.38 -1.85
CA THR A 473 -24.70 -29.56 -1.90
C THR A 473 -24.46 -28.31 -2.73
N VAL A 474 -23.40 -27.56 -2.45
CA VAL A 474 -23.04 -26.35 -3.20
C VAL A 474 -22.72 -26.67 -4.67
N ALA A 475 -22.05 -27.79 -4.96
CA ALA A 475 -21.74 -28.20 -6.33
C ALA A 475 -23.00 -28.45 -7.16
N ARG A 476 -24.07 -29.05 -6.59
CA ARG A 476 -25.36 -29.27 -7.28
C ARG A 476 -26.05 -27.96 -7.60
N ILE A 477 -26.15 -27.07 -6.62
CA ILE A 477 -26.75 -25.74 -6.77
C ILE A 477 -26.00 -24.97 -7.84
N TRP A 478 -24.70 -25.01 -7.77
CA TRP A 478 -23.82 -24.31 -8.69
C TRP A 478 -24.03 -24.72 -10.14
N ARG A 479 -24.14 -26.03 -10.39
CA ARG A 479 -24.40 -26.57 -11.72
C ARG A 479 -25.68 -25.99 -12.33
N ILE A 480 -26.79 -25.94 -11.58
CA ILE A 480 -28.04 -25.36 -12.02
C ILE A 480 -27.88 -23.88 -12.36
N THR A 481 -27.21 -23.15 -11.49
CA THR A 481 -26.98 -21.71 -11.68
C THR A 481 -26.07 -21.45 -12.89
N LEU A 482 -25.02 -22.25 -13.07
CA LEU A 482 -24.12 -22.13 -14.22
C LEU A 482 -24.79 -22.47 -15.55
N ASP A 483 -25.69 -23.46 -15.58
CA ASP A 483 -26.48 -23.78 -16.79
C ASP A 483 -27.26 -22.54 -17.26
N VAL A 484 -27.92 -21.84 -16.34
CA VAL A 484 -28.67 -20.61 -16.65
C VAL A 484 -27.77 -19.43 -17.01
N LEU A 485 -26.68 -19.25 -16.30
CA LEU A 485 -25.70 -18.18 -16.57
C LEU A 485 -25.03 -18.38 -17.94
N GLU A 486 -24.66 -19.61 -18.29
CA GLU A 486 -24.02 -19.92 -19.58
C GLU A 486 -24.98 -19.69 -20.75
N GLU A 487 -26.30 -19.90 -20.57
CA GLU A 487 -27.35 -19.54 -21.57
C GLU A 487 -27.55 -18.03 -21.68
N ARG A 488 -27.39 -17.27 -20.58
CA ARG A 488 -27.56 -15.81 -20.58
C ARG A 488 -26.35 -15.09 -21.13
N ASP A 489 -25.18 -15.35 -20.55
CA ASP A 489 -23.88 -14.83 -21.00
C ASP A 489 -22.72 -15.74 -20.51
N PRO A 490 -22.10 -16.52 -21.41
CA PRO A 490 -21.01 -17.42 -21.05
C PRO A 490 -19.77 -16.70 -20.47
N ARG A 491 -19.58 -15.39 -20.76
CA ARG A 491 -18.46 -14.61 -20.24
C ARG A 491 -18.57 -14.40 -18.72
N ALA A 492 -19.81 -14.29 -18.19
CA ALA A 492 -20.01 -14.23 -16.75
C ALA A 492 -19.51 -15.51 -16.04
N VAL A 493 -19.78 -16.68 -16.65
CA VAL A 493 -19.29 -17.96 -16.14
C VAL A 493 -17.77 -18.05 -16.23
N GLU A 494 -17.18 -17.51 -17.29
CA GLU A 494 -15.71 -17.43 -17.43
C GLU A 494 -15.08 -16.56 -16.35
N ILE A 495 -15.63 -15.36 -16.07
CA ILE A 495 -15.20 -14.49 -14.95
C ILE A 495 -15.23 -15.25 -13.63
N LEU A 496 -16.33 -15.96 -13.34
CA LEU A 496 -16.49 -16.71 -12.10
C LEU A 496 -15.45 -17.84 -11.96
N ARG A 497 -15.18 -18.58 -13.04
CA ARG A 497 -14.16 -19.62 -13.07
C ARG A 497 -12.76 -19.08 -12.84
N ASN A 498 -12.42 -17.93 -13.44
CA ASN A 498 -11.12 -17.29 -13.25
C ASN A 498 -11.00 -16.72 -11.84
N ALA A 499 -12.02 -16.05 -11.32
CA ALA A 499 -12.07 -15.51 -9.97
C ALA A 499 -11.86 -16.59 -8.89
N ALA A 500 -12.19 -17.82 -9.18
CA ALA A 500 -12.01 -18.93 -8.25
C ALA A 500 -10.52 -19.22 -7.94
N TRP A 501 -9.58 -18.79 -8.76
CA TRP A 501 -8.14 -19.02 -8.57
C TRP A 501 -7.43 -17.93 -7.79
N TYR A 502 -8.08 -16.77 -7.58
CA TYR A 502 -7.51 -15.65 -6.86
C TYR A 502 -7.82 -15.70 -5.34
N ALA A 503 -7.31 -14.75 -4.58
CA ALA A 503 -7.71 -14.56 -3.20
C ALA A 503 -9.23 -14.36 -3.08
N PRO A 504 -9.88 -14.80 -2.00
CA PRO A 504 -11.36 -14.84 -1.93
C PRO A 504 -12.01 -13.45 -1.86
N THR A 505 -11.25 -12.39 -1.62
CA THR A 505 -11.77 -11.03 -1.50
C THR A 505 -10.79 -10.02 -2.08
N GLY A 506 -11.29 -8.85 -2.46
CA GLY A 506 -10.44 -7.77 -2.97
C GLY A 506 -9.86 -8.03 -4.36
N ILE A 507 -10.48 -8.91 -5.17
CA ILE A 507 -10.03 -9.17 -6.55
C ILE A 507 -10.27 -7.89 -7.37
N PRO A 508 -9.23 -7.25 -7.91
CA PRO A 508 -9.39 -6.04 -8.71
C PRO A 508 -10.29 -6.30 -9.93
N ARG A 509 -11.19 -5.38 -10.21
CA ARG A 509 -12.08 -5.50 -11.38
C ARG A 509 -11.32 -5.43 -12.68
N SER A 510 -10.17 -4.75 -12.70
CA SER A 510 -9.27 -4.65 -13.85
C SER A 510 -8.81 -6.01 -14.38
N LEU A 511 -8.64 -7.01 -13.51
CA LEU A 511 -8.31 -8.38 -13.94
C LEU A 511 -9.35 -9.00 -14.90
N PHE A 512 -10.59 -8.50 -14.88
CA PHE A 512 -11.66 -9.02 -15.74
C PHE A 512 -11.98 -8.11 -16.92
N GLU A 513 -11.34 -6.93 -17.04
CA GLU A 513 -11.54 -6.03 -18.20
C GLU A 513 -11.27 -6.71 -19.55
N PRO A 514 -10.25 -7.57 -19.69
CA PRO A 514 -10.02 -8.27 -20.97
C PRO A 514 -11.13 -9.26 -21.37
N LEU A 515 -12.05 -9.59 -20.47
CA LEU A 515 -13.18 -10.51 -20.71
C LEU A 515 -14.48 -9.77 -21.08
N ALA A 516 -14.46 -8.45 -21.09
CA ALA A 516 -15.60 -7.58 -21.38
C ALA A 516 -15.33 -6.68 -22.59
N GLU A 517 -16.39 -6.19 -23.24
CA GLU A 517 -16.26 -5.29 -24.38
C GLU A 517 -15.91 -3.86 -23.96
N ASP A 518 -16.45 -3.43 -22.82
CA ASP A 518 -16.21 -2.12 -22.22
C ASP A 518 -16.52 -2.15 -20.70
N PRO A 519 -16.22 -1.08 -19.95
CA PRO A 519 -16.49 -1.03 -18.50
C PRO A 519 -17.94 -1.17 -18.09
N VAL A 520 -18.91 -0.82 -18.97
CA VAL A 520 -20.35 -0.97 -18.71
C VAL A 520 -20.74 -2.44 -18.86
N ASP A 521 -20.23 -3.09 -19.88
CA ASP A 521 -20.41 -4.54 -20.10
C ASP A 521 -19.83 -5.34 -18.93
N LEU A 522 -18.61 -5.02 -18.47
CA LEU A 522 -18.03 -5.63 -17.27
C LEU A 522 -18.92 -5.46 -16.04
N ALA A 523 -19.45 -4.25 -15.83
CA ALA A 523 -20.35 -3.99 -14.70
C ALA A 523 -21.63 -4.82 -14.79
N GLN A 524 -22.17 -5.06 -15.99
CA GLN A 524 -23.33 -5.92 -16.22
C GLN A 524 -23.01 -7.39 -15.95
N LEU A 525 -21.88 -7.90 -16.42
CA LEU A 525 -21.43 -9.26 -16.17
C LEU A 525 -21.22 -9.53 -14.67
N LEU A 526 -20.53 -8.61 -13.98
CA LEU A 526 -20.34 -8.70 -12.54
C LEU A 526 -21.65 -8.55 -11.77
N GLY A 527 -22.56 -7.66 -12.22
CA GLY A 527 -23.90 -7.51 -11.66
C GLY A 527 -24.72 -8.80 -11.79
N LEU A 528 -24.66 -9.43 -12.96
CA LEU A 528 -25.34 -10.71 -13.20
C LEU A 528 -24.86 -11.80 -12.22
N LEU A 529 -23.57 -11.91 -11.99
CA LEU A 529 -23.03 -12.87 -11.02
C LEU A 529 -23.45 -12.55 -9.57
N ALA A 530 -23.49 -11.26 -9.21
CA ALA A 530 -23.91 -10.82 -7.89
C ALA A 530 -25.40 -11.07 -7.66
N ASP A 531 -26.25 -10.87 -8.64
CA ASP A 531 -27.70 -11.14 -8.60
C ASP A 531 -28.02 -12.61 -8.26
N TYR A 532 -27.15 -13.54 -8.69
CA TYR A 532 -27.24 -14.96 -8.34
C TYR A 532 -26.45 -15.35 -7.07
N ASN A 533 -25.97 -14.37 -6.32
CA ASN A 533 -25.17 -14.58 -5.10
C ASN A 533 -23.92 -15.45 -5.31
N MET A 534 -23.32 -15.41 -6.52
CA MET A 534 -22.10 -16.12 -6.88
C MET A 534 -20.85 -15.38 -6.42
N ILE A 535 -20.92 -14.04 -6.45
CA ILE A 535 -19.87 -13.12 -6.01
C ILE A 535 -20.46 -12.02 -5.13
N THR A 536 -19.62 -11.34 -4.39
CA THR A 536 -19.91 -10.06 -3.72
C THR A 536 -19.16 -8.93 -4.42
N LEU A 537 -19.76 -7.74 -4.44
CA LEU A 537 -19.17 -6.54 -5.04
C LEU A 537 -19.07 -5.46 -3.99
N ASP A 538 -17.86 -5.01 -3.71
CA ASP A 538 -17.61 -3.90 -2.81
C ASP A 538 -16.68 -2.85 -3.46
N ARG A 539 -16.24 -1.86 -2.67
CA ARG A 539 -15.31 -0.82 -3.15
C ARG A 539 -13.89 -1.36 -3.38
N ALA A 540 -13.52 -2.43 -2.68
CA ALA A 540 -12.20 -3.05 -2.80
C ALA A 540 -12.11 -3.94 -4.05
N GLY A 541 -13.25 -4.42 -4.60
CA GLY A 541 -13.25 -5.25 -5.79
C GLY A 541 -14.34 -6.31 -5.80
N VAL A 542 -13.98 -7.50 -6.26
CA VAL A 542 -14.84 -8.68 -6.33
C VAL A 542 -14.46 -9.64 -5.21
N GLY A 543 -15.47 -10.19 -4.52
CA GLY A 543 -15.31 -11.26 -3.54
C GLY A 543 -15.99 -12.54 -4.00
N ILE A 544 -15.42 -13.69 -3.66
CA ILE A 544 -16.00 -15.01 -3.97
C ILE A 544 -15.87 -15.92 -2.75
N HIS A 545 -16.95 -16.59 -2.38
CA HIS A 545 -16.93 -17.47 -1.21
C HIS A 545 -15.98 -18.66 -1.41
N ARG A 546 -15.13 -18.98 -0.42
CA ARG A 546 -14.13 -20.06 -0.52
C ARG A 546 -14.67 -21.42 -0.87
N LEU A 547 -15.88 -21.76 -0.38
CA LEU A 547 -16.52 -23.01 -0.75
C LEU A 547 -16.86 -23.05 -2.23
N VAL A 548 -17.27 -21.93 -2.80
CA VAL A 548 -17.50 -21.74 -4.24
C VAL A 548 -16.21 -21.91 -5.02
N GLN A 549 -15.11 -21.27 -4.56
CA GLN A 549 -13.78 -21.41 -5.16
C GLN A 549 -13.30 -22.87 -5.15
N MET A 550 -13.43 -23.56 -4.02
CA MET A 550 -13.01 -24.94 -3.88
C MET A 550 -13.79 -25.85 -4.84
N VAL A 551 -15.14 -25.69 -4.90
CA VAL A 551 -15.98 -26.42 -5.83
C VAL A 551 -15.58 -26.12 -7.29
N ALA A 552 -15.34 -24.87 -7.65
CA ALA A 552 -14.94 -24.46 -9.00
C ALA A 552 -13.60 -25.09 -9.44
N ARG A 553 -12.65 -25.17 -8.51
CA ARG A 553 -11.31 -25.73 -8.76
C ARG A 553 -11.24 -27.26 -8.73
N THR A 554 -12.29 -27.93 -8.21
CA THR A 554 -12.32 -29.39 -8.08
C THR A 554 -12.94 -30.01 -9.33
N PRO A 555 -12.18 -30.77 -10.15
CA PRO A 555 -12.70 -31.45 -11.34
C PRO A 555 -13.77 -32.49 -11.02
N SER A 556 -14.76 -32.64 -11.89
CA SER A 556 -15.81 -33.65 -11.76
C SER A 556 -16.22 -34.18 -13.14
N ALA A 557 -16.10 -35.47 -13.34
CA ALA A 557 -16.45 -36.11 -14.61
C ALA A 557 -17.97 -36.06 -14.92
N ASP A 558 -18.80 -35.87 -13.88
CA ASP A 558 -20.25 -35.85 -14.00
C ASP A 558 -20.81 -34.41 -14.18
N ASP A 559 -19.95 -33.38 -14.13
CA ASP A 559 -20.32 -31.99 -14.23
C ASP A 559 -19.61 -31.31 -15.43
N PRO A 560 -20.35 -30.97 -16.50
CA PRO A 560 -19.76 -30.37 -17.69
C PRO A 560 -19.12 -29.00 -17.44
N HIS A 561 -19.54 -28.30 -16.38
CA HIS A 561 -18.92 -27.01 -15.99
C HIS A 561 -17.59 -27.18 -15.31
N ARG A 562 -17.30 -28.38 -14.79
CA ARG A 562 -16.11 -28.71 -14.00
C ARG A 562 -15.36 -29.92 -14.57
N ASP A 563 -15.44 -30.15 -15.88
CA ASP A 563 -14.56 -31.13 -16.49
C ASP A 563 -13.08 -30.69 -16.33
N GLN A 564 -12.17 -31.66 -16.30
CA GLN A 564 -10.73 -31.40 -16.06
C GLN A 564 -10.14 -30.33 -17.01
N ALA A 565 -10.54 -30.36 -18.28
CA ALA A 565 -10.01 -29.43 -19.28
C ALA A 565 -10.46 -28.00 -19.02
N ARG A 566 -11.74 -27.78 -18.65
CA ARG A 566 -12.27 -26.46 -18.32
C ARG A 566 -11.66 -25.88 -17.03
N VAL A 567 -11.47 -26.73 -16.01
CA VAL A 567 -10.85 -26.32 -14.76
C VAL A 567 -9.40 -25.87 -15.00
N MET A 568 -8.64 -26.65 -15.79
CA MET A 568 -7.26 -26.28 -16.12
C MET A 568 -7.21 -25.03 -17.02
N ALA A 569 -8.08 -24.93 -18.02
CA ALA A 569 -8.17 -23.74 -18.87
C ALA A 569 -8.48 -22.47 -18.07
N ALA A 570 -9.35 -22.56 -17.05
CA ALA A 570 -9.65 -21.43 -16.17
C ALA A 570 -8.44 -21.05 -15.30
N ARG A 571 -7.66 -22.04 -14.80
CA ARG A 571 -6.41 -21.80 -14.10
C ARG A 571 -5.42 -21.03 -14.98
N ASP A 572 -5.18 -21.56 -16.18
CA ASP A 572 -4.22 -21.01 -17.11
C ASP A 572 -4.62 -19.58 -17.52
N ARG A 573 -5.92 -19.38 -17.79
CA ARG A 573 -6.45 -18.05 -18.10
C ARG A 573 -6.32 -17.07 -16.91
N ALA A 574 -6.56 -17.53 -15.68
CA ALA A 574 -6.37 -16.70 -14.50
C ALA A 574 -4.89 -16.32 -14.31
N ALA A 575 -3.96 -17.23 -14.59
CA ALA A 575 -2.53 -16.92 -14.57
C ALA A 575 -2.15 -15.89 -15.64
N GLU A 576 -2.62 -16.03 -16.88
CA GLU A 576 -2.41 -15.05 -17.95
C GLU A 576 -2.92 -13.65 -17.56
N LEU A 577 -4.19 -13.53 -17.11
CA LEU A 577 -4.78 -12.26 -16.71
C LEU A 577 -4.01 -11.60 -15.57
N LEU A 578 -3.55 -12.38 -14.61
CA LEU A 578 -2.75 -11.87 -13.49
C LEU A 578 -1.37 -11.39 -13.96
N LEU A 579 -0.73 -12.14 -14.84
CA LEU A 579 0.57 -11.80 -15.40
C LEU A 579 0.50 -10.49 -16.22
N ASP A 580 -0.56 -10.30 -17.00
CA ASP A 580 -0.79 -9.09 -17.81
C ASP A 580 -1.02 -7.83 -16.93
N GLU A 581 -1.60 -7.98 -15.73
CA GLU A 581 -1.86 -6.88 -14.79
C GLU A 581 -0.64 -6.55 -13.92
N LEU A 582 0.28 -7.50 -13.74
CA LEU A 582 1.48 -7.28 -12.90
C LEU A 582 2.43 -6.29 -13.58
N PRO A 583 2.89 -5.24 -12.87
CA PRO A 583 3.83 -4.27 -13.43
C PRO A 583 5.16 -4.94 -13.81
N ASP A 584 5.67 -4.59 -14.98
CA ASP A 584 6.99 -5.05 -15.45
C ASP A 584 8.12 -4.54 -14.56
N ASP A 585 9.22 -5.31 -14.55
CA ASP A 585 10.49 -4.97 -13.93
C ASP A 585 10.38 -4.47 -12.48
N PRO A 586 10.09 -5.34 -11.52
CA PRO A 586 9.98 -4.94 -10.11
C PRO A 586 11.23 -4.29 -9.53
N ARG A 587 12.41 -4.51 -10.13
CA ARG A 587 13.69 -3.95 -9.66
C ARG A 587 13.81 -2.46 -9.99
N LEU A 588 13.37 -2.05 -11.18
CA LEU A 588 13.52 -0.67 -11.65
C LEU A 588 12.22 0.13 -11.51
N ASN A 589 11.06 -0.53 -11.52
CA ASN A 589 9.74 0.09 -11.48
C ASN A 589 9.20 0.22 -10.04
N VAL A 590 9.83 1.09 -9.24
CA VAL A 590 9.36 1.37 -7.86
C VAL A 590 7.92 1.91 -7.84
N ALA A 591 7.50 2.66 -8.88
CA ALA A 591 6.13 3.15 -8.99
C ALA A 591 5.08 2.03 -9.13
N GLY A 592 5.46 0.86 -9.59
CA GLY A 592 4.62 -0.34 -9.68
C GLY A 592 4.46 -1.10 -8.36
N TRP A 593 5.25 -0.82 -7.32
CA TRP A 593 5.22 -1.57 -6.06
C TRP A 593 3.88 -1.56 -5.32
N PRO A 594 3.10 -0.46 -5.28
CA PRO A 594 1.77 -0.49 -4.70
C PRO A 594 0.82 -1.47 -5.41
N THR A 595 0.90 -1.57 -6.75
CA THR A 595 0.12 -2.53 -7.53
C THR A 595 0.58 -3.96 -7.24
N TRP A 596 1.89 -4.21 -7.18
CA TRP A 596 2.45 -5.49 -6.74
C TRP A 596 1.94 -5.90 -5.36
N SER A 597 1.97 -4.99 -4.38
CA SER A 597 1.47 -5.26 -3.03
C SER A 597 -0.03 -5.59 -3.00
N ALA A 598 -0.83 -4.94 -3.86
CA ALA A 598 -2.26 -5.22 -3.97
C ALA A 598 -2.54 -6.58 -4.64
N LEU A 599 -1.72 -6.99 -5.62
CA LEU A 599 -1.90 -8.23 -6.37
C LEU A 599 -1.23 -9.45 -5.72
N LEU A 600 -0.25 -9.26 -4.84
CA LEU A 600 0.50 -10.34 -4.20
C LEU A 600 -0.41 -11.41 -3.53
N PRO A 601 -1.49 -11.07 -2.79
CA PRO A 601 -2.40 -12.07 -2.24
C PRO A 601 -3.06 -12.95 -3.32
N HIS A 602 -3.27 -12.43 -4.54
CA HIS A 602 -3.84 -13.18 -5.66
C HIS A 602 -2.77 -14.07 -6.32
N VAL A 603 -1.53 -13.60 -6.37
CA VAL A 603 -0.36 -14.42 -6.76
C VAL A 603 -0.21 -15.61 -5.80
N GLU A 604 -0.20 -15.37 -4.50
CA GLU A 604 -0.10 -16.42 -3.48
C GLU A 604 -1.25 -17.43 -3.62
N ALA A 605 -2.48 -16.95 -3.77
CA ALA A 605 -3.66 -17.82 -3.87
C ALA A 605 -3.62 -18.76 -5.09
N ILE A 606 -3.17 -18.28 -6.25
CA ILE A 606 -3.03 -19.13 -7.44
C ILE A 606 -1.88 -20.12 -7.29
N LEU A 607 -0.74 -19.69 -6.74
CA LEU A 607 0.41 -20.53 -6.50
C LEU A 607 0.14 -21.65 -5.49
N ASP A 608 -0.60 -21.35 -4.42
CA ASP A 608 -1.00 -22.33 -3.40
C ASP A 608 -2.04 -23.34 -3.92
N ALA A 609 -2.86 -22.91 -4.88
CA ALA A 609 -3.88 -23.77 -5.48
C ALA A 609 -3.34 -24.65 -6.62
N CYS A 610 -2.13 -24.38 -7.13
CA CYS A 610 -1.51 -25.15 -8.20
C CYS A 610 -0.56 -26.21 -7.64
N ASP A 611 -0.60 -27.42 -8.21
CA ASP A 611 0.42 -28.42 -7.98
C ASP A 611 1.74 -27.96 -8.66
N PRO A 612 2.85 -27.85 -7.95
CA PRO A 612 4.14 -27.47 -8.54
C PRO A 612 4.57 -28.30 -9.75
N ASP A 613 4.15 -29.57 -9.80
CA ASP A 613 4.44 -30.46 -10.93
C ASP A 613 3.63 -30.13 -12.20
N GLU A 614 2.58 -29.28 -12.06
CA GLU A 614 1.71 -28.84 -13.15
C GLU A 614 1.88 -27.36 -13.50
N ASP A 615 2.87 -26.67 -12.95
CA ASP A 615 3.14 -25.26 -13.23
C ASP A 615 3.32 -25.03 -14.75
N THR A 616 2.66 -23.98 -15.27
CA THR A 616 2.75 -23.56 -16.68
C THR A 616 3.86 -22.52 -16.87
N ALA A 617 4.09 -22.11 -18.11
CA ALA A 617 5.07 -21.07 -18.43
C ALA A 617 4.67 -19.71 -17.80
N GLU A 618 3.39 -19.40 -17.75
CA GLU A 618 2.85 -18.18 -17.13
C GLU A 618 3.09 -18.21 -15.62
N ILE A 619 2.86 -19.35 -14.97
CA ILE A 619 3.13 -19.53 -13.53
C ILE A 619 4.62 -19.41 -13.24
N ASP A 620 5.50 -19.96 -14.10
CA ASP A 620 6.95 -19.77 -13.97
C ASP A 620 7.35 -18.29 -14.03
N LEU A 621 6.77 -17.53 -14.97
CA LEU A 621 7.00 -16.08 -15.07
C LEU A 621 6.47 -15.32 -13.84
N ILE A 622 5.29 -15.66 -13.34
CA ILE A 622 4.73 -15.07 -12.11
C ILE A 622 5.68 -15.35 -10.93
N LEU A 623 6.16 -16.59 -10.78
CA LEU A 623 7.12 -16.97 -9.73
C LEU A 623 8.42 -16.17 -9.82
N ALA A 624 8.95 -15.98 -11.03
CA ALA A 624 10.17 -15.22 -11.25
C ALA A 624 9.99 -13.74 -10.90
N HIS A 625 8.93 -13.08 -11.37
CA HIS A 625 8.66 -11.67 -11.11
C HIS A 625 8.26 -11.42 -9.64
N ALA A 626 7.45 -12.31 -9.05
CA ALA A 626 7.11 -12.22 -7.63
C ALA A 626 8.35 -12.42 -6.75
N GLY A 627 9.25 -13.33 -7.12
CA GLY A 627 10.55 -13.50 -6.48
C GLY A 627 11.39 -12.22 -6.52
N GLU A 628 11.43 -11.53 -7.67
CA GLU A 628 12.12 -10.25 -7.82
C GLU A 628 11.49 -9.14 -6.94
N PHE A 629 10.16 -9.05 -6.93
CA PHE A 629 9.46 -8.09 -6.08
C PHE A 629 9.75 -8.33 -4.59
N LEU A 630 9.63 -9.59 -4.14
CA LEU A 630 9.89 -9.96 -2.76
C LEU A 630 11.36 -9.72 -2.35
N GLU A 631 12.31 -9.97 -3.26
CA GLU A 631 13.72 -9.66 -3.05
C GLU A 631 13.91 -8.15 -2.83
N MET A 632 13.26 -7.30 -3.64
CA MET A 632 13.30 -5.85 -3.47
C MET A 632 12.65 -5.38 -2.16
N GLN A 633 11.66 -6.12 -1.65
CA GLN A 633 11.04 -5.87 -0.34
C GLN A 633 11.86 -6.46 0.83
N GLY A 634 12.98 -7.14 0.56
CA GLY A 634 13.83 -7.77 1.57
C GLY A 634 13.28 -9.08 2.14
N GLN A 635 12.21 -9.63 1.56
CA GLN A 635 11.61 -10.92 1.94
C GLN A 635 12.37 -12.08 1.28
N LEU A 636 13.68 -12.17 1.56
CA LEU A 636 14.62 -13.04 0.85
C LEU A 636 14.30 -14.53 0.98
N SER A 637 13.70 -14.97 2.07
CA SER A 637 13.30 -16.37 2.26
C SER A 637 12.22 -16.79 1.26
N GLN A 638 11.13 -16.02 1.20
CA GLN A 638 10.01 -16.29 0.30
C GLN A 638 10.42 -16.13 -1.17
N ALA A 639 11.23 -15.11 -1.47
CA ALA A 639 11.81 -14.94 -2.81
C ALA A 639 12.63 -16.19 -3.23
N THR A 640 13.44 -16.73 -2.31
CA THR A 640 14.22 -17.95 -2.57
C THR A 640 13.32 -19.15 -2.85
N ASP A 641 12.25 -19.34 -2.09
CA ASP A 641 11.29 -20.44 -2.29
C ASP A 641 10.61 -20.33 -3.66
N TYR A 642 10.23 -19.11 -4.08
CA TYR A 642 9.66 -18.88 -5.41
C TYR A 642 10.66 -19.17 -6.53
N TYR A 643 11.92 -18.76 -6.40
CA TYR A 643 12.94 -19.08 -7.39
C TYR A 643 13.28 -20.58 -7.45
N ILE A 644 13.19 -21.30 -6.32
CA ILE A 644 13.35 -22.77 -6.32
C ILE A 644 12.23 -23.42 -7.12
N ARG A 645 10.97 -22.99 -6.92
CA ARG A 645 9.81 -23.50 -7.65
C ARG A 645 9.88 -23.12 -9.12
N SER A 646 10.23 -21.87 -9.47
CA SER A 646 10.47 -21.42 -10.86
C SER A 646 11.53 -22.25 -11.55
N LEU A 647 12.69 -22.50 -10.91
CA LEU A 647 13.72 -23.36 -11.49
C LEU A 647 13.22 -24.79 -11.75
N ALA A 648 12.43 -25.36 -10.85
CA ALA A 648 11.86 -26.70 -11.04
C ALA A 648 10.85 -26.72 -12.20
N ALA A 649 9.99 -25.71 -12.30
CA ALA A 649 9.04 -25.53 -13.40
C ALA A 649 9.74 -25.36 -14.75
N ALA A 650 10.71 -24.44 -14.84
CA ALA A 650 11.48 -24.20 -16.06
C ALA A 650 12.23 -25.44 -16.51
N ALA A 651 12.88 -26.17 -15.60
CA ALA A 651 13.60 -27.43 -15.93
C ALA A 651 12.66 -28.51 -16.47
N ARG A 652 11.44 -28.59 -15.93
CA ARG A 652 10.41 -29.53 -16.40
C ARG A 652 9.83 -29.14 -17.75
N LEU A 653 9.52 -27.84 -17.94
CA LEU A 653 8.88 -27.33 -19.16
C LEU A 653 9.82 -27.27 -20.36
N PHE A 654 11.04 -26.80 -20.15
CA PHE A 654 11.96 -26.45 -21.22
C PHE A 654 13.19 -27.33 -21.23
N GLY A 655 13.49 -28.04 -20.14
CA GLY A 655 14.69 -28.87 -19.98
C GLY A 655 15.83 -28.13 -19.28
N GLU A 656 16.78 -28.91 -18.74
CA GLU A 656 17.91 -28.39 -17.93
C GLU A 656 18.83 -27.42 -18.70
N ASP A 657 18.93 -27.59 -20.02
CA ASP A 657 19.80 -26.82 -20.89
C ASP A 657 19.13 -25.61 -21.56
N ASP A 658 17.84 -25.38 -21.29
CA ASP A 658 17.13 -24.26 -21.90
C ASP A 658 17.61 -22.93 -21.29
N PRO A 659 17.72 -21.86 -22.10
CA PRO A 659 18.11 -20.54 -21.61
C PRO A 659 17.23 -20.02 -20.45
N SER A 660 15.92 -20.32 -20.43
CA SER A 660 14.99 -19.94 -19.36
C SER A 660 15.38 -20.64 -18.05
N THR A 661 15.63 -21.96 -18.09
CA THR A 661 16.08 -22.74 -16.92
C THR A 661 17.40 -22.22 -16.37
N LEU A 662 18.34 -21.90 -17.26
CA LEU A 662 19.63 -21.32 -16.85
C LEU A 662 19.46 -19.92 -16.26
N SER A 663 18.44 -19.15 -16.70
CA SER A 663 18.11 -17.85 -16.12
C SER A 663 17.48 -18.01 -14.72
N SER A 664 16.51 -18.92 -14.55
CA SER A 664 15.89 -19.20 -13.24
C SER A 664 16.94 -19.68 -12.22
N ARG A 665 17.91 -20.51 -12.65
CA ARG A 665 19.03 -20.93 -11.80
C ARG A 665 19.98 -19.78 -11.43
N SER A 666 20.17 -18.83 -12.33
CA SER A 666 20.93 -17.59 -12.06
C SER A 666 20.23 -16.73 -11.05
N ASN A 667 18.90 -16.55 -11.16
CA ASN A 667 18.09 -15.77 -10.21
C ASN A 667 18.11 -16.41 -8.81
N LEU A 668 17.98 -17.73 -8.73
CA LEU A 668 18.14 -18.45 -7.46
C LEU A 668 19.53 -18.21 -6.83
N ALA A 669 20.60 -18.29 -7.65
CA ALA A 669 21.95 -18.04 -7.14
C ALA A 669 22.13 -16.60 -6.64
N LEU A 670 21.51 -15.61 -7.30
CA LEU A 670 21.50 -14.22 -6.88
C LEU A 670 20.74 -14.03 -5.57
N ALA A 671 19.55 -14.64 -5.41
CA ALA A 671 18.75 -14.55 -4.19
C ALA A 671 19.47 -15.20 -2.99
N VAL A 672 20.09 -16.36 -3.19
CA VAL A 672 20.90 -17.03 -2.16
C VAL A 672 22.11 -16.16 -1.79
N TRP A 673 22.74 -15.49 -2.76
CA TRP A 673 23.82 -14.53 -2.48
C TRP A 673 23.30 -13.31 -1.70
N ALA A 674 22.16 -12.73 -2.11
CA ALA A 674 21.54 -11.59 -1.43
C ALA A 674 21.14 -11.90 0.03
N SER A 675 20.76 -13.16 0.32
CA SER A 675 20.48 -13.61 1.69
C SER A 675 21.76 -13.73 2.58
N GLY A 676 22.94 -13.53 1.98
CA GLY A 676 24.24 -13.63 2.66
C GLY A 676 24.86 -15.04 2.63
N ASP A 677 24.19 -16.05 2.06
CA ASP A 677 24.71 -17.42 1.95
C ASP A 677 25.61 -17.59 0.71
N VAL A 678 26.72 -16.87 0.72
CA VAL A 678 27.70 -16.87 -0.38
C VAL A 678 28.25 -18.28 -0.64
N VAL A 679 28.32 -19.10 0.42
CA VAL A 679 28.86 -20.47 0.33
C VAL A 679 27.97 -21.38 -0.53
N ARG A 680 26.66 -21.19 -0.46
CA ARG A 680 25.70 -21.91 -1.32
C ARG A 680 25.56 -21.27 -2.71
N ALA A 681 25.70 -19.96 -2.82
CA ALA A 681 25.55 -19.23 -4.09
C ALA A 681 26.67 -19.58 -5.09
N ILE A 682 27.95 -19.66 -4.64
CA ILE A 682 29.10 -19.92 -5.53
C ILE A 682 28.95 -21.22 -6.36
N PRO A 683 28.64 -22.39 -5.78
CA PRO A 683 28.45 -23.62 -6.57
C PRO A 683 27.29 -23.53 -7.57
N LEU A 684 26.24 -22.78 -7.25
CA LEU A 684 25.12 -22.53 -8.19
C LEU A 684 25.60 -21.70 -9.38
N PHE A 685 26.35 -20.64 -9.15
CA PHE A 685 26.95 -19.82 -10.20
C PHE A 685 27.93 -20.60 -11.05
N GLU A 686 28.84 -21.39 -10.43
CA GLU A 686 29.83 -22.21 -11.14
C GLU A 686 29.13 -23.19 -12.09
N ARG A 687 28.18 -23.98 -11.59
CA ARG A 687 27.44 -24.95 -12.40
C ARG A 687 26.68 -24.26 -13.53
N THR A 688 26.00 -23.16 -13.23
CA THR A 688 25.22 -22.44 -14.25
C THR A 688 26.11 -21.84 -15.31
N LEU A 689 27.33 -21.38 -14.95
CA LEU A 689 28.28 -20.84 -15.90
C LEU A 689 28.82 -21.94 -16.81
N GLU A 690 29.14 -23.12 -16.28
CA GLU A 690 29.56 -24.29 -17.08
C GLU A 690 28.49 -24.68 -18.10
N ASP A 691 27.24 -24.76 -17.66
CA ASP A 691 26.11 -25.10 -18.52
C ASP A 691 25.84 -24.00 -19.58
N ARG A 692 25.88 -22.70 -19.21
CA ARG A 692 25.74 -21.61 -20.20
C ARG A 692 26.86 -21.57 -21.22
N VAL A 693 28.09 -21.80 -20.81
CA VAL A 693 29.21 -21.91 -21.75
C VAL A 693 29.00 -23.06 -22.74
N ARG A 694 28.54 -24.21 -22.25
CA ARG A 694 28.26 -25.40 -23.10
C ARG A 694 27.09 -25.17 -24.06
N VAL A 695 26.02 -24.52 -23.62
CA VAL A 695 24.77 -24.35 -24.38
C VAL A 695 24.79 -23.13 -25.28
N SER A 696 25.14 -21.98 -24.72
CA SER A 696 25.06 -20.68 -25.40
C SER A 696 26.42 -20.19 -25.91
N GLY A 697 27.51 -20.77 -25.43
CA GLY A 697 28.86 -20.34 -25.74
C GLY A 697 29.42 -19.29 -24.80
N GLU A 698 30.75 -19.07 -24.87
CA GLU A 698 31.46 -18.13 -24.02
C GLU A 698 31.08 -16.68 -24.30
N ASP A 699 30.71 -16.40 -25.54
CA ASP A 699 30.41 -15.04 -26.04
C ASP A 699 28.98 -14.59 -25.85
N HIS A 700 28.11 -15.46 -25.32
CA HIS A 700 26.71 -15.09 -25.12
C HIS A 700 26.57 -14.06 -23.95
N PRO A 701 25.79 -12.98 -24.11
CA PRO A 701 25.64 -11.92 -23.08
C PRO A 701 25.30 -12.47 -21.69
N GLY A 702 24.39 -13.45 -21.60
CA GLY A 702 24.06 -14.11 -20.36
C GLY A 702 25.19 -14.89 -19.71
N THR A 703 26.13 -15.43 -20.50
CA THR A 703 27.36 -16.10 -20.01
C THR A 703 28.32 -15.08 -19.42
N LEU A 704 28.48 -13.94 -20.09
CA LEU A 704 29.32 -12.83 -19.63
C LEU A 704 28.76 -12.24 -18.31
N ALA A 705 27.46 -11.97 -18.23
CA ALA A 705 26.80 -11.47 -17.01
C ALA A 705 26.99 -12.45 -15.85
N LEU A 706 26.78 -13.74 -16.07
CA LEU A 706 26.93 -14.76 -15.03
C LEU A 706 28.38 -14.89 -14.53
N ARG A 707 29.38 -14.76 -15.43
CA ARG A 707 30.81 -14.73 -15.06
C ARG A 707 31.12 -13.54 -14.14
N ILE A 708 30.51 -12.39 -14.41
CA ILE A 708 30.61 -11.18 -13.58
C ILE A 708 29.98 -11.41 -12.19
N ASN A 709 28.79 -12.05 -12.14
CA ASN A 709 28.11 -12.35 -10.89
C ASN A 709 28.90 -13.36 -10.03
N LEU A 710 29.45 -14.40 -10.64
CA LEU A 710 30.31 -15.36 -9.94
C LEU A 710 31.56 -14.66 -9.37
N ALA A 711 32.21 -13.81 -10.17
CA ALA A 711 33.36 -13.04 -9.68
C ALA A 711 32.97 -12.10 -8.52
N GLY A 712 31.78 -11.46 -8.58
CA GLY A 712 31.21 -10.67 -7.48
C GLY A 712 31.01 -11.50 -6.21
N ALA A 713 30.48 -12.72 -6.34
CA ALA A 713 30.30 -13.63 -5.22
C ALA A 713 31.64 -14.03 -4.58
N TYR A 714 32.68 -14.26 -5.38
CA TYR A 714 34.04 -14.48 -4.84
C TYR A 714 34.59 -13.27 -4.09
N VAL A 715 34.37 -12.05 -4.58
CA VAL A 715 34.76 -10.83 -3.83
C VAL A 715 34.02 -10.77 -2.48
N ALA A 716 32.72 -11.05 -2.48
CA ALA A 716 31.93 -11.05 -1.25
C ALA A 716 32.38 -12.14 -0.26
N TRP A 717 32.88 -13.26 -0.76
CA TRP A 717 33.48 -14.32 0.06
C TRP A 717 34.88 -13.97 0.58
N GLY A 718 35.49 -12.90 0.07
CA GLY A 718 36.87 -12.48 0.43
C GLY A 718 37.94 -13.13 -0.44
N ASP A 719 37.59 -13.83 -1.51
CA ASP A 719 38.51 -14.47 -2.44
C ASP A 719 38.76 -13.63 -3.71
N ALA A 720 39.39 -12.48 -3.51
CA ALA A 720 39.77 -11.61 -4.62
C ALA A 720 40.73 -12.26 -5.60
N VAL A 721 41.49 -13.30 -5.17
CA VAL A 721 42.45 -14.03 -6.03
C VAL A 721 41.72 -14.79 -7.14
N ARG A 722 40.55 -15.38 -6.86
CA ARG A 722 39.73 -16.03 -7.88
C ARG A 722 38.89 -15.03 -8.66
N ALA A 723 38.46 -13.96 -8.02
CA ALA A 723 37.57 -12.97 -8.64
C ALA A 723 38.25 -12.17 -9.75
N ILE A 724 39.47 -11.67 -9.51
CA ILE A 724 40.19 -10.80 -10.47
C ILE A 724 40.36 -11.45 -11.87
N PRO A 725 40.87 -12.68 -12.01
CA PRO A 725 40.99 -13.30 -13.34
C PRO A 725 39.64 -13.51 -14.06
N LEU A 726 38.56 -13.73 -13.29
CA LEU A 726 37.22 -13.86 -13.88
C LEU A 726 36.71 -12.53 -14.42
N PHE A 727 36.90 -11.43 -13.66
CA PHE A 727 36.57 -10.10 -14.14
C PHE A 727 37.42 -9.63 -15.31
N GLU A 728 38.75 -9.91 -15.31
CA GLU A 728 39.63 -9.59 -16.43
C GLU A 728 39.15 -10.29 -17.71
N ARG A 729 38.89 -11.61 -17.62
CA ARG A 729 38.34 -12.36 -18.76
C ARG A 729 36.96 -11.86 -19.19
N ALA A 730 36.05 -11.63 -18.26
CA ALA A 730 34.73 -11.09 -18.57
C ALA A 730 34.83 -9.75 -19.31
N LEU A 731 35.71 -8.86 -18.86
CA LEU A 731 35.95 -7.57 -19.49
C LEU A 731 36.56 -7.72 -20.91
N GLU A 732 37.54 -8.57 -21.10
CA GLU A 732 38.13 -8.84 -22.43
C GLU A 732 37.06 -9.36 -23.40
N ASP A 733 36.23 -10.29 -22.93
CA ASP A 733 35.14 -10.86 -23.72
C ASP A 733 34.02 -9.81 -24.00
N CYS A 734 33.64 -8.98 -23.02
CA CYS A 734 32.66 -7.89 -23.21
C CYS A 734 33.18 -6.87 -24.24
N VAL A 735 34.44 -6.45 -24.16
CA VAL A 735 35.05 -5.53 -25.15
C VAL A 735 35.01 -6.16 -26.55
N ARG A 736 35.37 -7.42 -26.68
CA ARG A 736 35.44 -8.14 -27.97
C ARG A 736 34.05 -8.38 -28.57
N VAL A 737 33.05 -8.73 -27.77
CA VAL A 737 31.71 -9.15 -28.22
C VAL A 737 30.75 -8.00 -28.35
N LEU A 738 30.73 -7.13 -27.33
CA LEU A 738 29.76 -6.06 -27.21
C LEU A 738 30.34 -4.68 -27.62
N GLY A 739 31.68 -4.57 -27.60
CA GLY A 739 32.36 -3.29 -27.85
C GLY A 739 32.65 -2.50 -26.55
N GLU A 740 33.57 -1.53 -26.69
CA GLU A 740 34.04 -0.73 -25.53
C GLU A 740 32.92 0.15 -24.94
N ASP A 741 31.98 0.60 -25.77
CA ASP A 741 30.91 1.53 -25.38
C ASP A 741 29.63 0.82 -24.89
N HIS A 742 29.62 -0.53 -24.79
CA HIS A 742 28.44 -1.23 -24.34
C HIS A 742 28.26 -1.08 -22.80
N PRO A 743 27.03 -0.88 -22.29
CA PRO A 743 26.77 -0.71 -20.84
C PRO A 743 27.38 -1.81 -19.97
N ASP A 744 27.28 -3.07 -20.39
CA ASP A 744 27.85 -4.20 -19.64
C ASP A 744 29.39 -4.18 -19.63
N THR A 745 30.02 -3.68 -20.70
CA THR A 745 31.47 -3.49 -20.74
C THR A 745 31.89 -2.42 -19.73
N LEU A 746 31.15 -1.30 -19.69
CA LEU A 746 31.40 -0.21 -18.74
C LEU A 746 31.19 -0.67 -17.28
N ALA A 747 30.15 -1.46 -17.02
CA ALA A 747 29.92 -2.07 -15.71
C ALA A 747 31.04 -3.03 -15.31
N SER A 748 31.59 -3.81 -16.27
CA SER A 748 32.71 -4.73 -16.05
C SER A 748 33.98 -4.02 -15.61
N TRP A 749 34.30 -2.83 -16.16
CA TRP A 749 35.41 -1.98 -15.70
C TRP A 749 35.24 -1.59 -14.23
N SER A 750 34.05 -1.14 -13.82
CA SER A 750 33.74 -0.77 -12.44
C SER A 750 33.86 -1.94 -11.48
N ASN A 751 33.42 -3.13 -11.89
CA ASN A 751 33.49 -4.35 -11.08
C ASN A 751 34.92 -4.86 -10.91
N LEU A 752 35.73 -4.79 -11.96
CA LEU A 752 37.15 -5.13 -11.88
C LEU A 752 37.90 -4.17 -10.92
N ALA A 753 37.60 -2.87 -10.98
CA ALA A 753 38.15 -1.90 -10.06
C ALA A 753 37.82 -2.25 -8.59
N ARG A 754 36.55 -2.64 -8.31
CA ARG A 754 36.15 -3.12 -6.97
C ARG A 754 36.88 -4.37 -6.52
N ALA A 755 37.14 -5.29 -7.43
CA ALA A 755 37.91 -6.50 -7.10
C ALA A 755 39.36 -6.18 -6.71
N TYR A 756 40.00 -5.22 -7.41
CA TYR A 756 41.34 -4.73 -7.02
C TYR A 756 41.30 -3.99 -5.67
N GLU A 757 40.26 -3.17 -5.42
CA GLU A 757 40.08 -2.55 -4.10
C GLU A 757 39.97 -3.59 -2.99
N ALA A 758 39.12 -4.61 -3.17
CA ALA A 758 38.93 -5.69 -2.20
C ALA A 758 40.21 -6.51 -1.96
N SER A 759 41.12 -6.59 -2.96
CA SER A 759 42.44 -7.21 -2.79
C SER A 759 43.46 -6.30 -2.07
N GLY A 760 43.11 -5.03 -1.78
CA GLY A 760 44.03 -4.02 -1.23
C GLY A 760 44.88 -3.29 -2.29
N ASP A 761 44.73 -3.59 -3.58
CA ASP A 761 45.45 -2.92 -4.67
C ASP A 761 44.74 -1.65 -5.14
N VAL A 762 44.64 -0.68 -4.25
CA VAL A 762 44.00 0.62 -4.51
C VAL A 762 44.72 1.39 -5.63
N VAL A 763 46.00 1.12 -5.85
CA VAL A 763 46.79 1.77 -6.89
C VAL A 763 46.30 1.41 -8.30
N ARG A 764 45.84 0.16 -8.52
CA ARG A 764 45.22 -0.25 -9.75
C ARG A 764 43.72 0.08 -9.80
N ALA A 765 43.03 0.00 -8.66
CA ALA A 765 41.58 0.19 -8.57
C ALA A 765 41.17 1.61 -9.01
N ILE A 766 41.80 2.67 -8.49
CA ILE A 766 41.37 4.07 -8.73
C ILE A 766 41.46 4.45 -10.22
N PRO A 767 42.58 4.25 -10.96
CA PRO A 767 42.64 4.63 -12.36
C PRO A 767 41.62 3.88 -13.25
N LEU A 768 41.32 2.64 -12.90
CA LEU A 768 40.30 1.85 -13.60
C LEU A 768 38.89 2.42 -13.34
N ALA A 769 38.58 2.78 -12.10
CA ALA A 769 37.30 3.34 -11.75
C ALA A 769 37.10 4.77 -12.30
N GLU A 770 38.17 5.59 -12.33
CA GLU A 770 38.14 6.91 -12.98
C GLU A 770 37.82 6.77 -14.48
N ARG A 771 38.53 5.87 -15.19
CA ARG A 771 38.24 5.58 -16.61
C ARG A 771 36.80 5.06 -16.79
N ALA A 772 36.37 4.13 -15.99
CA ALA A 772 35.00 3.57 -16.06
C ALA A 772 33.95 4.68 -15.90
N LEU A 773 34.15 5.61 -14.98
CA LEU A 773 33.25 6.74 -14.77
C LEU A 773 33.28 7.70 -15.97
N GLU A 774 34.45 8.06 -16.49
CA GLU A 774 34.57 8.92 -17.68
C GLU A 774 33.85 8.32 -18.89
N ASP A 775 34.01 7.02 -19.12
CA ASP A 775 33.36 6.32 -20.24
C ASP A 775 31.85 6.20 -20.00
N CYS A 776 31.39 5.93 -18.78
CA CYS A 776 29.97 5.94 -18.44
C CYS A 776 29.31 7.31 -18.68
N VAL A 777 29.97 8.41 -18.26
CA VAL A 777 29.47 9.77 -18.50
C VAL A 777 29.41 10.06 -20.00
N ARG A 778 30.43 9.69 -20.76
CA ARG A 778 30.52 9.91 -22.21
C ARG A 778 29.44 9.17 -22.99
N VAL A 779 29.18 7.90 -22.63
CA VAL A 779 28.33 6.99 -23.41
C VAL A 779 26.88 7.01 -22.93
N LEU A 780 26.68 6.94 -21.63
CA LEU A 780 25.36 6.79 -21.02
C LEU A 780 24.77 8.13 -20.56
N GLY A 781 25.62 9.13 -20.32
CA GLY A 781 25.23 10.40 -19.73
C GLY A 781 25.33 10.39 -18.20
N GLU A 782 25.23 11.59 -17.61
CA GLU A 782 25.42 11.81 -16.17
C GLU A 782 24.31 11.17 -15.31
N ASP A 783 23.10 11.12 -15.82
CA ASP A 783 21.89 10.69 -15.12
C ASP A 783 21.61 9.19 -15.21
N HIS A 784 22.39 8.47 -16.00
CA HIS A 784 22.16 7.04 -16.17
C HIS A 784 22.51 6.25 -14.89
N PRO A 785 21.70 5.26 -14.46
CA PRO A 785 21.95 4.48 -13.25
C PRO A 785 23.36 3.89 -13.17
N GLY A 786 23.88 3.37 -14.28
CA GLY A 786 25.25 2.83 -14.36
C GLY A 786 26.33 3.88 -14.07
N THR A 787 26.14 5.14 -14.50
CA THR A 787 27.03 6.25 -14.21
C THR A 787 27.02 6.60 -12.73
N LEU A 788 25.83 6.62 -12.13
CA LEU A 788 25.65 6.92 -10.71
C LEU A 788 26.26 5.82 -9.83
N ILE A 789 26.17 4.54 -10.25
CA ILE A 789 26.83 3.41 -9.56
C ILE A 789 28.36 3.53 -9.67
N SER A 790 28.90 3.76 -10.87
CA SER A 790 30.35 3.92 -11.08
C SER A 790 30.91 5.07 -10.26
N ARG A 791 30.20 6.21 -10.18
CA ARG A 791 30.57 7.35 -9.37
C ARG A 791 30.58 7.02 -7.88
N SER A 792 29.55 6.29 -7.41
CA SER A 792 29.48 5.84 -6.01
C SER A 792 30.63 4.91 -5.64
N ASN A 793 30.98 3.95 -6.52
CA ASN A 793 32.07 3.03 -6.31
C ASN A 793 33.42 3.76 -6.24
N LEU A 794 33.70 4.71 -7.14
CA LEU A 794 34.93 5.51 -7.10
C LEU A 794 35.01 6.36 -5.82
N GLY A 795 33.88 6.90 -5.33
CA GLY A 795 33.80 7.59 -4.05
C GLY A 795 34.25 6.70 -2.88
N GLY A 796 33.80 5.45 -2.83
CA GLY A 796 34.23 4.46 -1.85
C GLY A 796 35.75 4.18 -1.91
N MET A 797 36.28 4.03 -3.13
CA MET A 797 37.73 3.81 -3.31
C MET A 797 38.59 5.01 -2.85
N TYR A 798 38.09 6.25 -3.01
CA TYR A 798 38.77 7.42 -2.46
C TYR A 798 38.73 7.44 -0.94
N VAL A 799 37.64 6.97 -0.31
CA VAL A 799 37.59 6.76 1.15
C VAL A 799 38.68 5.77 1.58
N ALA A 800 38.76 4.61 0.90
CA ALA A 800 39.73 3.56 1.20
C ALA A 800 41.20 4.01 1.00
N SER A 801 41.42 4.91 0.02
CA SER A 801 42.78 5.48 -0.22
C SER A 801 43.14 6.64 0.71
N GLY A 802 42.21 7.15 1.49
CA GLY A 802 42.41 8.32 2.37
C GLY A 802 42.20 9.67 1.66
N ASP A 803 41.81 9.70 0.38
CA ASP A 803 41.45 10.96 -0.31
C ASP A 803 40.00 11.35 -0.02
N VAL A 804 39.77 11.69 1.27
CA VAL A 804 38.44 12.00 1.79
C VAL A 804 37.79 13.24 1.14
N VAL A 805 38.61 14.15 0.60
CA VAL A 805 38.12 15.38 -0.03
C VAL A 805 37.38 15.03 -1.36
N ARG A 806 38.03 14.23 -2.23
CA ARG A 806 37.42 13.78 -3.46
C ARG A 806 36.23 12.84 -3.19
N ALA A 807 36.33 11.99 -2.15
CA ALA A 807 35.26 11.11 -1.74
C ALA A 807 33.98 11.87 -1.40
N ILE A 808 34.07 12.91 -0.56
CA ILE A 808 32.94 13.76 -0.18
C ILE A 808 32.33 14.44 -1.41
N GLN A 809 33.14 15.08 -2.25
CA GLN A 809 32.65 15.76 -3.47
C GLN A 809 31.88 14.82 -4.40
N LEU A 810 32.39 13.60 -4.61
CA LEU A 810 31.71 12.60 -5.45
C LEU A 810 30.42 12.10 -4.79
N ALA A 811 30.44 11.87 -3.48
CA ALA A 811 29.28 11.37 -2.76
C ALA A 811 28.15 12.42 -2.70
N GLU A 812 28.48 13.71 -2.46
CA GLU A 812 27.52 14.82 -2.54
C GLU A 812 26.86 14.89 -3.93
N ARG A 813 27.67 14.93 -4.99
CA ARG A 813 27.15 14.96 -6.36
C ARG A 813 26.30 13.74 -6.70
N THR A 814 26.74 12.55 -6.28
CA THR A 814 25.97 11.32 -6.51
C THR A 814 24.63 11.34 -5.81
N LEU A 815 24.58 11.87 -4.57
CA LEU A 815 23.33 12.00 -3.82
C LEU A 815 22.40 13.00 -4.49
N GLU A 816 22.90 14.19 -4.88
CA GLU A 816 22.10 15.20 -5.58
C GLU A 816 21.50 14.65 -6.88
N ASP A 817 22.30 13.96 -7.71
CA ASP A 817 21.85 13.39 -8.96
C ASP A 817 20.83 12.26 -8.74
N ARG A 818 21.03 11.37 -7.73
CA ARG A 818 20.07 10.31 -7.40
C ARG A 818 18.75 10.86 -6.86
N VAL A 819 18.79 11.91 -6.02
CA VAL A 819 17.56 12.59 -5.57
C VAL A 819 16.78 13.14 -6.77
N ARG A 820 17.46 13.76 -7.73
CA ARG A 820 16.83 14.33 -8.93
C ARG A 820 16.26 13.27 -9.88
N VAL A 821 16.97 12.15 -10.07
CA VAL A 821 16.62 11.11 -11.05
C VAL A 821 15.67 10.06 -10.48
N LEU A 822 15.91 9.61 -9.26
CA LEU A 822 15.21 8.49 -8.64
C LEU A 822 14.24 8.93 -7.53
N GLY A 823 14.38 10.14 -7.02
CA GLY A 823 13.64 10.63 -5.86
C GLY A 823 14.33 10.34 -4.52
N GLU A 824 13.86 11.01 -3.45
CA GLU A 824 14.49 10.94 -2.12
C GLU A 824 14.36 9.57 -1.46
N ASP A 825 13.26 8.87 -1.72
CA ASP A 825 12.89 7.61 -1.08
C ASP A 825 13.37 6.37 -1.82
N HIS A 826 14.06 6.54 -2.96
CA HIS A 826 14.59 5.39 -3.69
C HIS A 826 15.70 4.71 -2.86
N PRO A 827 15.74 3.35 -2.76
CA PRO A 827 16.74 2.63 -1.99
C PRO A 827 18.19 3.04 -2.31
N ASP A 828 18.49 3.25 -3.59
CA ASP A 828 19.81 3.69 -4.01
C ASP A 828 20.15 5.13 -3.59
N THR A 829 19.17 6.01 -3.54
CA THR A 829 19.34 7.38 -3.02
C THR A 829 19.67 7.32 -1.52
N LEU A 830 18.95 6.49 -0.78
CA LEU A 830 19.18 6.28 0.65
C LEU A 830 20.54 5.63 0.93
N ALA A 831 20.96 4.68 0.08
CA ALA A 831 22.31 4.11 0.14
C ALA A 831 23.39 5.17 -0.14
N SER A 832 23.17 6.09 -1.10
CA SER A 832 24.10 7.20 -1.34
C SER A 832 24.22 8.14 -0.16
N ARG A 833 23.11 8.41 0.52
CA ARG A 833 23.11 9.22 1.76
C ARG A 833 23.94 8.56 2.85
N SER A 834 23.87 7.23 2.98
CA SER A 834 24.73 6.45 3.88
C SER A 834 26.21 6.49 3.46
N ASN A 835 26.49 6.43 2.16
CA ASN A 835 27.87 6.52 1.65
C ASN A 835 28.48 7.91 1.90
N LEU A 836 27.69 8.97 1.78
CA LEU A 836 28.12 10.32 2.13
C LEU A 836 28.40 10.45 3.63
N ALA A 837 27.57 9.84 4.48
CA ALA A 837 27.83 9.77 5.92
C ALA A 837 29.16 9.08 6.22
N HIS A 838 29.45 7.98 5.55
CA HIS A 838 30.72 7.27 5.68
C HIS A 838 31.94 8.10 5.20
N ALA A 839 31.78 8.86 4.12
CA ALA A 839 32.83 9.78 3.66
C ALA A 839 33.11 10.91 4.68
N TYR A 840 32.06 11.46 5.32
CA TYR A 840 32.23 12.42 6.41
C TYR A 840 32.86 11.79 7.66
N GLU A 841 32.48 10.53 8.01
CA GLU A 841 33.14 9.78 9.09
C GLU A 841 34.63 9.66 8.84
N ALA A 842 35.01 9.22 7.65
CA ALA A 842 36.41 9.07 7.24
C ALA A 842 37.19 10.40 7.30
N SER A 843 36.54 11.54 7.13
CA SER A 843 37.12 12.88 7.31
C SER A 843 37.21 13.32 8.76
N GLY A 844 36.70 12.54 9.73
CA GLY A 844 36.57 12.90 11.13
C GLY A 844 35.41 13.83 11.46
N ASN A 845 34.53 14.13 10.47
CA ASN A 845 33.39 15.02 10.68
C ASN A 845 32.14 14.22 11.09
N VAL A 846 32.18 13.64 12.30
CA VAL A 846 31.08 12.82 12.84
C VAL A 846 29.79 13.64 13.00
N VAL A 847 29.89 14.95 13.22
CA VAL A 847 28.73 15.85 13.38
C VAL A 847 27.87 15.92 12.11
N ARG A 848 28.50 15.88 10.92
CA ARG A 848 27.78 15.81 9.65
C ARG A 848 27.39 14.38 9.26
N ALA A 849 28.15 13.37 9.70
CA ALA A 849 27.87 11.97 9.35
C ALA A 849 26.60 11.44 10.01
N ILE A 850 26.37 11.74 11.29
CA ILE A 850 25.25 11.20 12.06
C ILE A 850 23.88 11.58 11.45
N PRO A 851 23.56 12.85 11.18
CA PRO A 851 22.27 13.20 10.61
C PRO A 851 21.99 12.54 9.25
N LEU A 852 23.01 12.39 8.41
CA LEU A 852 22.89 11.71 7.12
C LEU A 852 22.61 10.22 7.29
N ALA A 853 23.30 9.56 8.21
CA ALA A 853 23.06 8.16 8.51
C ALA A 853 21.68 7.93 9.15
N GLU A 854 21.20 8.85 9.99
CA GLU A 854 19.85 8.82 10.57
C GLU A 854 18.78 8.98 9.50
N GLN A 855 18.93 9.94 8.59
CA GLN A 855 18.00 10.12 7.45
C GLN A 855 18.01 8.91 6.53
N ALA A 856 19.19 8.35 6.21
CA ALA A 856 19.30 7.13 5.42
C ALA A 856 18.59 5.95 6.09
N LEU A 857 18.83 5.77 7.39
CA LEU A 857 18.19 4.70 8.16
C LEU A 857 16.66 4.87 8.21
N ALA A 858 16.18 6.07 8.48
CA ALA A 858 14.74 6.35 8.52
C ALA A 858 14.08 6.05 7.16
N GLY A 859 14.69 6.49 6.05
CA GLY A 859 14.20 6.19 4.71
C GLY A 859 14.22 4.69 4.39
N LEU A 860 15.33 3.99 4.69
CA LEU A 860 15.45 2.55 4.45
C LEU A 860 14.48 1.73 5.31
N LEU A 861 14.25 2.14 6.55
CA LEU A 861 13.22 1.55 7.40
C LEU A 861 11.82 1.67 6.79
N ARG A 862 11.54 2.83 6.20
CA ARG A 862 10.25 3.11 5.54
C ARG A 862 10.05 2.29 4.26
N VAL A 863 11.08 2.18 3.42
CA VAL A 863 10.97 1.60 2.07
C VAL A 863 11.26 0.10 2.05
N LEU A 864 12.28 -0.35 2.79
CA LEU A 864 12.78 -1.73 2.74
C LEU A 864 12.53 -2.51 4.04
N GLY A 865 12.16 -1.83 5.13
CA GLY A 865 11.92 -2.48 6.42
C GLY A 865 13.16 -2.77 7.23
N GLU A 866 12.93 -3.19 8.48
CA GLU A 866 13.97 -3.43 9.48
C GLU A 866 14.87 -4.61 9.16
N ASN A 867 14.30 -5.64 8.55
CA ASN A 867 14.99 -6.89 8.29
C ASN A 867 15.88 -6.87 7.05
N HIS A 868 15.71 -5.86 6.18
CA HIS A 868 16.48 -5.75 4.95
C HIS A 868 17.99 -5.62 5.26
N PRO A 869 18.87 -6.32 4.52
CA PRO A 869 20.33 -6.28 4.76
C PRO A 869 20.92 -4.86 4.76
N THR A 870 20.50 -4.02 3.81
CA THR A 870 20.96 -2.62 3.72
C THR A 870 20.56 -1.83 4.96
N THR A 871 19.33 -1.99 5.45
CA THR A 871 18.83 -1.33 6.67
C THR A 871 19.66 -1.75 7.89
N LYS A 872 19.95 -3.04 8.03
CA LYS A 872 20.81 -3.58 9.10
C LYS A 872 22.23 -3.01 9.05
N THR A 873 22.78 -2.90 7.85
CA THR A 873 24.12 -2.33 7.65
C THR A 873 24.17 -0.86 8.06
N VAL A 874 23.23 -0.04 7.59
CA VAL A 874 23.20 1.39 7.92
C VAL A 874 22.95 1.60 9.42
N ARG A 875 22.13 0.77 10.06
CA ARG A 875 21.92 0.81 11.51
C ARG A 875 23.20 0.49 12.29
N ALA A 876 23.95 -0.52 11.86
CA ALA A 876 25.22 -0.87 12.47
C ALA A 876 26.23 0.28 12.33
N ASN A 877 26.33 0.89 11.14
CA ASN A 877 27.20 2.04 10.90
C ASN A 877 26.82 3.25 11.77
N LEU A 878 25.53 3.56 11.89
CA LEU A 878 25.06 4.64 12.77
C LEU A 878 25.42 4.38 14.25
N SER A 879 25.34 3.12 14.70
CA SER A 879 25.73 2.75 16.06
C SER A 879 27.22 3.01 16.32
N ILE A 880 28.08 2.74 15.33
CA ILE A 880 29.53 3.01 15.39
C ILE A 880 29.76 4.53 15.45
N LEU A 881 29.11 5.31 14.59
CA LEU A 881 29.19 6.76 14.56
C LEU A 881 28.82 7.41 15.91
N ARG A 882 27.73 6.95 16.52
CA ARG A 882 27.28 7.45 17.84
C ARG A 882 28.27 7.10 18.96
N ALA A 883 28.91 5.92 18.90
CA ALA A 883 29.94 5.53 19.85
C ALA A 883 31.24 6.36 19.71
N GLN A 884 31.54 6.88 18.52
CA GLN A 884 32.67 7.78 18.27
C GLN A 884 32.39 9.21 18.74
N GLN A 885 31.15 9.62 18.85
CA GLN A 885 30.75 10.95 19.32
C GLN A 885 30.73 11.04 20.85
N SER A 886 30.50 9.91 21.56
CA SER A 886 30.48 9.82 23.04
C SER A 886 31.90 9.73 23.64
#